data_e52817d291fcfe203f9a7210e55b7424
#
_entry.id   e52817d291fcfe203f9a7210e55b7424
#
_cell.length_a   1.000
_cell.length_b   1.000
_cell.length_c   1.000
_cell.angle_alpha   90.00
_cell.angle_beta   90.00
_cell.angle_gamma   90.00
#
_symmetry.space_group_name_H-M   'P 1'
#
loop_
_entity.id
_entity.type
_entity.pdbx_description
1 polymer ?
#
loop_
_entity_poly.entity_id
_entity_poly.type
_entity_poly.pdbx_seq_one_letter_code
_entity_poly.pdbx_strand_id
1 'polypeptide(L)'
;MTERGADLFPCRPSAGTPEVPVSHTRQTADGVAPASHAPRDTASAPFVARHIGPRGEDVAHMLDTLGYDSLEALVDAAVPQDIRQPRPLELPAPMTEATVLEELRRIADRNIVKTQMLGQGFYDTVTPGVILRKVLENPAWYTAYTPYQPEISQGRLEALLNYQTMVQDLTALPIANASLLDEASAAAEAVLLMHRANKKKASGVTLLDADLFPQTLSVVQLRAAAVGIDVLVADLSAGIPAQARERIESQGLCGVVLQQPGDSGRLHDHSAVIAEAKQAGALVTVAADILSLALITPPGEQGADIAVGSTQRFGVPLFFGGPHAAYMAVREGMQRSMPGRLVGVSHDDAGKPAYRLALQTREQHIRREKATSNICTAQALLAVVASMYAVYHGPEGITRIARHAHRQAHRLATALAAAGVSVAHEAYFDTLTLSVPGGAEKVRAAAEENGVNVRVVDADTVRVACDETTVDEDLAAVLEAFGASADALPAESHEGAVALPGIPAEAQRSSEFMTHPVFNTHHSETQMLRYLRRLSGYDLALDRTMIPLGSCTMKLNATAEMESISWPEFCSIHPYAPENQTEGWRHLIADLESRLAEITGYAAVSVTPNAGSQGEFAGLWAIRQYHKDRGQQQRDVCLIPASAHGTNAASAVLADLKVVVVATAEDGTISAEDLDRKIEENADRLAAIMITYPSTHGVYDADVREVCDKVHAAGGQVYIDGANLNALVGLAQPGAFGGDVSHLNLHKTFCIPHGGGGPGVGPVAVGEHLKPYLPNEQTLMTSAPHGSAGVLPISWAYVAMMGGAGLRAATEHALLGANYISRRLADYYPTLYTGNAGLVAHECILDLRELTAKHGVTAEDVCKRLIDYGFHAPTLAFPVAGTLMVEPTESEDLGELERFIEAMIAIHGEITATTPETVEASVLRNAPHTALALTADEWGRDYSRSQAAYPVESLRMNKYFPPVGRIDGAYGDRNLVCSCPPPEAFEESGDSAADA
;
A
#
# COMPACT_ATOMS: atom_id res chain seq x y z
N MET A 1 42.45 -15.61 -51.69
CA MET A 1 43.79 -15.85 -51.07
C MET A 1 43.68 -15.30 -49.68
N THR A 2 43.65 -15.97 -48.58
CA THR A 2 43.92 -17.36 -48.16
C THR A 2 43.13 -17.59 -46.84
N GLU A 3 42.55 -18.76 -46.80
CA GLU A 3 41.87 -19.38 -45.66
C GLU A 3 42.75 -19.51 -44.41
N ARG A 4 42.04 -19.47 -43.24
CA ARG A 4 42.27 -20.31 -42.03
C ARG A 4 41.06 -20.03 -41.12
N GLY A 5 40.19 -20.90 -40.81
CA GLY A 5 40.30 -22.26 -40.30
C GLY A 5 39.65 -22.22 -38.94
N ALA A 6 38.30 -22.44 -38.83
CA ALA A 6 37.55 -22.54 -37.58
C ALA A 6 37.47 -24.03 -37.20
N ASP A 7 38.03 -24.40 -36.06
CA ASP A 7 37.80 -25.70 -35.45
C ASP A 7 36.53 -25.71 -34.58
N LEU A 8 35.51 -26.40 -35.05
CA LEU A 8 34.31 -26.72 -34.33
C LEU A 8 34.52 -28.04 -33.57
N PHE A 9 34.20 -28.07 -32.28
CA PHE A 9 34.13 -29.26 -31.48
C PHE A 9 32.98 -30.19 -31.91
N PRO A 10 33.19 -31.51 -32.06
CA PRO A 10 32.13 -32.43 -32.44
C PRO A 10 31.33 -32.92 -31.24
N CYS A 11 30.01 -32.75 -31.29
CA CYS A 11 29.04 -33.43 -30.44
C CYS A 11 29.03 -34.93 -30.79
N ARG A 12 29.28 -35.79 -29.79
CA ARG A 12 28.97 -37.23 -29.85
C ARG A 12 27.55 -37.46 -29.33
N PRO A 13 26.74 -38.33 -29.95
CA PRO A 13 25.47 -38.73 -29.40
C PRO A 13 25.69 -39.75 -28.26
N SER A 14 25.14 -39.51 -27.08
CA SER A 14 25.05 -40.47 -26.00
C SER A 14 23.78 -41.30 -26.10
N ALA A 15 23.95 -42.56 -25.82
CA ALA A 15 22.95 -43.62 -25.86
C ALA A 15 21.82 -43.43 -24.87
N GLY A 16 20.66 -44.02 -25.16
CA GLY A 16 19.39 -43.91 -24.48
C GLY A 16 19.42 -44.13 -22.95
N THR A 17 18.64 -43.31 -22.30
CA THR A 17 18.22 -43.48 -20.91
C THR A 17 17.02 -44.44 -20.85
N PRO A 18 16.99 -45.37 -19.88
CA PRO A 18 15.82 -46.24 -19.67
C PRO A 18 14.70 -45.45 -18.99
N GLU A 19 13.49 -45.64 -19.47
CA GLU A 19 12.25 -45.17 -18.81
C GLU A 19 12.10 -45.82 -17.44
N VAL A 20 11.93 -45.00 -16.42
CA VAL A 20 11.55 -45.41 -15.07
C VAL A 20 10.04 -45.20 -14.93
N PRO A 21 9.24 -46.25 -14.66
CA PRO A 21 7.82 -46.09 -14.45
C PRO A 21 7.54 -45.40 -13.10
N VAL A 22 6.80 -44.30 -13.16
CA VAL A 22 6.28 -43.61 -11.96
C VAL A 22 5.06 -44.39 -11.47
N SER A 23 5.21 -45.18 -10.40
CA SER A 23 4.09 -45.78 -9.71
C SER A 23 3.64 -44.86 -8.57
N HIS A 24 2.47 -44.28 -8.69
CA HIS A 24 1.76 -43.66 -7.58
C HIS A 24 1.21 -44.73 -6.63
N THR A 25 1.91 -45.03 -5.55
CA THR A 25 1.34 -45.69 -4.40
C THR A 25 1.34 -44.75 -3.23
N ARG A 26 0.11 -44.28 -2.89
CA ARG A 26 -0.12 -43.65 -1.57
C ARG A 26 0.15 -44.69 -0.50
N GLN A 27 1.17 -44.49 0.32
CA GLN A 27 1.33 -45.15 1.61
C GLN A 27 0.78 -44.19 2.69
N THR A 28 -0.29 -44.60 3.32
CA THR A 28 -0.75 -44.08 4.62
C THR A 28 0.29 -44.50 5.65
N ALA A 29 0.99 -43.51 6.22
CA ALA A 29 1.89 -43.75 7.34
C ALA A 29 1.20 -43.35 8.64
N ASP A 30 0.91 -44.38 9.44
CA ASP A 30 0.50 -44.22 10.83
C ASP A 30 1.66 -43.67 11.68
N GLY A 31 1.33 -42.68 12.49
CA GLY A 31 1.88 -42.37 13.81
C GLY A 31 3.43 -42.30 13.94
N VAL A 32 4.02 -41.19 13.49
CA VAL A 32 5.32 -40.74 14.01
C VAL A 32 5.10 -39.41 14.76
N ALA A 33 5.38 -39.47 16.09
CA ALA A 33 5.43 -38.27 16.93
C ALA A 33 6.41 -37.24 16.34
N PRO A 34 6.11 -35.93 16.40
CA PRO A 34 7.00 -34.92 15.86
C PRO A 34 8.35 -34.97 16.60
N ALA A 35 9.38 -35.29 15.87
CA ALA A 35 10.75 -35.19 16.36
C ALA A 35 11.03 -33.68 16.57
N SER A 36 11.40 -33.31 17.80
CA SER A 36 11.96 -32.01 18.10
C SER A 36 13.27 -31.85 17.31
N HIS A 37 13.20 -31.15 16.18
CA HIS A 37 14.39 -30.82 15.44
C HIS A 37 15.08 -29.65 16.16
N ALA A 38 16.17 -29.96 16.86
CA ALA A 38 17.14 -28.92 17.22
C ALA A 38 17.59 -28.20 15.92
N PRO A 39 17.81 -26.88 15.95
CA PRO A 39 18.25 -26.13 14.77
C PRO A 39 19.51 -26.79 14.21
N ARG A 40 19.53 -27.09 12.91
CA ARG A 40 20.74 -27.57 12.25
C ARG A 40 21.78 -26.47 12.38
N ASP A 41 22.92 -26.78 12.99
CA ASP A 41 24.09 -25.89 13.02
C ASP A 41 24.58 -25.75 11.57
N THR A 42 24.10 -24.74 10.86
CA THR A 42 24.51 -24.43 9.49
C THR A 42 25.77 -23.57 9.57
N ALA A 43 26.80 -23.91 8.82
CA ALA A 43 28.02 -23.11 8.69
C ALA A 43 27.81 -21.75 8.00
N SER A 44 26.57 -21.35 7.74
CA SER A 44 26.22 -20.07 7.15
C SER A 44 26.34 -18.95 8.18
N ALA A 45 26.81 -17.77 7.72
CA ALA A 45 26.87 -16.59 8.57
C ALA A 45 25.45 -16.21 9.05
N PRO A 46 25.32 -15.72 10.30
CA PRO A 46 24.04 -15.21 10.81
C PRO A 46 23.45 -14.14 9.87
N PHE A 47 22.13 -14.14 9.70
CA PHE A 47 21.45 -13.19 8.84
C PHE A 47 21.71 -11.72 9.23
N VAL A 48 21.82 -11.43 10.52
CA VAL A 48 22.16 -10.09 11.03
C VAL A 48 23.40 -9.52 10.33
N ALA A 49 24.45 -10.34 10.12
CA ALA A 49 25.66 -9.93 9.43
C ALA A 49 25.46 -9.74 7.90
N ARG A 50 24.33 -10.12 7.34
CA ARG A 50 23.96 -9.87 5.95
C ARG A 50 23.02 -8.69 5.78
N HIS A 51 22.21 -8.40 6.81
CA HIS A 51 21.27 -7.29 6.80
C HIS A 51 21.93 -5.95 7.15
N ILE A 52 22.76 -5.92 8.22
CA ILE A 52 23.44 -4.71 8.67
C ILE A 52 24.64 -4.42 7.75
N GLY A 53 24.66 -3.22 7.16
CA GLY A 53 25.67 -2.80 6.20
C GLY A 53 27.05 -2.56 6.81
N PRO A 54 27.23 -1.62 7.76
CA PRO A 54 28.53 -1.33 8.39
C PRO A 54 28.99 -2.49 9.27
N ARG A 55 30.28 -2.84 9.19
CA ARG A 55 30.84 -4.00 9.89
C ARG A 55 32.19 -3.64 10.51
N GLY A 56 32.55 -4.31 11.59
CA GLY A 56 33.88 -4.33 12.17
C GLY A 56 34.68 -3.02 12.05
N GLU A 57 35.54 -2.94 11.03
CA GLU A 57 36.38 -1.76 10.78
C GLU A 57 35.57 -0.52 10.39
N ASP A 58 34.44 -0.69 9.68
CA ASP A 58 33.53 0.43 9.30
C ASP A 58 32.93 1.06 10.53
N VAL A 59 32.40 0.22 11.45
CA VAL A 59 31.81 0.68 12.72
C VAL A 59 32.86 1.40 13.56
N ALA A 60 34.07 0.84 13.66
CA ALA A 60 35.18 1.46 14.40
C ALA A 60 35.54 2.84 13.81
N HIS A 61 35.62 2.96 12.47
CA HIS A 61 35.88 4.23 11.78
C HIS A 61 34.77 5.25 12.01
N MET A 62 33.50 4.83 11.93
CA MET A 62 32.37 5.73 12.16
C MET A 62 32.32 6.22 13.61
N LEU A 63 32.58 5.33 14.58
CA LEU A 63 32.63 5.69 16.00
C LEU A 63 33.81 6.64 16.31
N ASP A 64 34.99 6.40 15.74
CA ASP A 64 36.16 7.29 15.90
C ASP A 64 35.84 8.70 15.36
N THR A 65 35.18 8.79 14.22
CA THR A 65 34.70 10.06 13.62
C THR A 65 33.77 10.82 14.58
N LEU A 66 32.92 10.10 15.32
CA LEU A 66 31.99 10.66 16.30
C LEU A 66 32.62 10.92 17.66
N GLY A 67 33.77 10.33 17.97
CA GLY A 67 34.48 10.43 19.26
C GLY A 67 33.91 9.51 20.34
N TYR A 68 33.39 8.33 19.99
CA TYR A 68 32.88 7.32 20.90
C TYR A 68 33.67 6.00 20.82
N ASP A 69 33.89 5.36 21.98
CA ASP A 69 34.65 4.11 22.06
C ASP A 69 33.83 2.87 21.67
N SER A 70 32.48 2.96 21.69
CA SER A 70 31.58 1.84 21.39
C SER A 70 30.17 2.30 20.98
N LEU A 71 29.42 1.41 20.31
CA LEU A 71 27.99 1.62 20.02
C LEU A 71 27.17 1.88 21.28
N GLU A 72 27.47 1.15 22.36
CA GLU A 72 26.79 1.34 23.64
C GLU A 72 27.02 2.73 24.23
N ALA A 73 28.26 3.25 24.14
CA ALA A 73 28.59 4.61 24.57
C ALA A 73 27.84 5.68 23.74
N LEU A 74 27.70 5.46 22.43
CA LEU A 74 26.91 6.33 21.55
C LEU A 74 25.42 6.32 21.94
N VAL A 75 24.85 5.12 22.13
CA VAL A 75 23.46 4.94 22.56
C VAL A 75 23.22 5.56 23.94
N ASP A 76 24.19 5.39 24.86
CA ASP A 76 24.14 5.99 26.21
C ASP A 76 24.09 7.50 26.16
N ALA A 77 24.73 8.11 25.20
CA ALA A 77 24.73 9.56 25.02
C ALA A 77 23.47 10.07 24.28
N ALA A 78 22.92 9.30 23.33
CA ALA A 78 21.82 9.74 22.48
C ALA A 78 20.44 9.50 23.08
N VAL A 79 20.19 8.32 23.69
CA VAL A 79 18.87 7.88 24.13
C VAL A 79 18.65 8.26 25.59
N PRO A 80 17.56 8.96 25.97
CA PRO A 80 17.23 9.30 27.36
C PRO A 80 17.20 8.06 28.27
N GLN A 81 17.77 8.21 29.47
CA GLN A 81 17.94 7.08 30.41
C GLN A 81 16.62 6.56 30.96
N ASP A 82 15.64 7.42 31.17
CA ASP A 82 14.35 7.10 31.79
C ASP A 82 13.38 6.32 30.88
N ILE A 83 13.62 6.34 29.57
CA ILE A 83 12.84 5.51 28.61
C ILE A 83 13.51 4.19 28.25
N ARG A 84 14.77 3.96 28.66
CA ARG A 84 15.54 2.80 28.26
C ARG A 84 14.94 1.51 28.77
N GLN A 85 14.93 0.54 27.86
CA GLN A 85 14.50 -0.81 28.17
C GLN A 85 15.52 -1.49 29.09
N PRO A 86 15.09 -1.97 30.30
CA PRO A 86 16.03 -2.51 31.29
C PRO A 86 16.50 -3.94 31.00
N ARG A 87 15.82 -4.66 30.09
CA ARG A 87 16.11 -6.05 29.75
C ARG A 87 16.16 -6.25 28.23
N PRO A 88 16.91 -7.25 27.72
CA PRO A 88 16.84 -7.65 26.32
C PRO A 88 15.42 -8.06 25.93
N LEU A 89 15.12 -8.00 24.62
CA LEU A 89 13.87 -8.51 24.06
C LEU A 89 13.80 -10.04 24.23
N GLU A 90 12.69 -10.52 24.75
CA GLU A 90 12.43 -11.97 24.95
C GLU A 90 11.84 -12.59 23.67
N LEU A 91 12.63 -12.62 22.61
CA LEU A 91 12.31 -13.25 21.34
C LEU A 91 13.06 -14.58 21.18
N PRO A 92 12.52 -15.51 20.35
CA PRO A 92 13.23 -16.75 20.01
C PRO A 92 14.63 -16.46 19.45
N ALA A 93 15.52 -17.46 19.55
CA ALA A 93 16.85 -17.38 18.96
C ALA A 93 16.78 -17.12 17.44
N PRO A 94 17.70 -16.31 16.89
CA PRO A 94 17.68 -15.94 15.48
C PRO A 94 17.82 -17.16 14.57
N MET A 95 17.08 -17.16 13.47
CA MET A 95 17.11 -18.18 12.43
C MET A 95 18.08 -17.79 11.30
N THR A 96 18.60 -18.77 10.56
CA THR A 96 19.26 -18.52 9.28
C THR A 96 18.22 -18.43 8.17
N GLU A 97 18.59 -17.91 6.98
CA GLU A 97 17.71 -17.88 5.80
C GLU A 97 17.14 -19.27 5.48
N ALA A 98 17.94 -20.32 5.55
CA ALA A 98 17.48 -21.69 5.31
C ALA A 98 16.46 -22.17 6.36
N THR A 99 16.74 -21.94 7.65
CA THR A 99 15.87 -22.42 8.73
C THR A 99 14.57 -21.61 8.84
N VAL A 100 14.56 -20.33 8.48
CA VAL A 100 13.32 -19.53 8.43
C VAL A 100 12.39 -20.01 7.32
N LEU A 101 12.94 -20.35 6.15
CA LEU A 101 12.14 -20.91 5.04
C LEU A 101 11.60 -22.30 5.39
N GLU A 102 12.39 -23.16 6.06
CA GLU A 102 11.91 -24.46 6.58
C GLU A 102 10.77 -24.28 7.58
N GLU A 103 10.86 -23.27 8.48
CA GLU A 103 9.80 -22.97 9.45
C GLU A 103 8.55 -22.42 8.76
N LEU A 104 8.69 -21.44 7.85
CA LEU A 104 7.57 -20.93 7.07
C LEU A 104 6.88 -22.05 6.28
N ARG A 105 7.63 -22.99 5.70
CA ARG A 105 7.06 -24.16 5.03
C ARG A 105 6.25 -25.02 6.00
N ARG A 106 6.74 -25.26 7.22
CA ARG A 106 5.98 -26.02 8.25
C ARG A 106 4.71 -25.29 8.71
N ILE A 107 4.74 -23.96 8.74
CA ILE A 107 3.56 -23.16 9.03
C ILE A 107 2.58 -23.24 7.85
N ALA A 108 3.06 -23.07 6.64
CA ALA A 108 2.28 -23.16 5.42
C ALA A 108 1.58 -24.52 5.26
N ASP A 109 2.29 -25.63 5.55
CA ASP A 109 1.76 -27.01 5.47
C ASP A 109 0.58 -27.29 6.44
N ARG A 110 0.31 -26.40 7.41
CA ARG A 110 -0.90 -26.47 8.25
C ARG A 110 -2.12 -25.90 7.57
N ASN A 111 -1.94 -25.13 6.52
CA ASN A 111 -3.04 -24.60 5.72
C ASN A 111 -3.50 -25.65 4.70
N ILE A 112 -4.80 -25.65 4.40
CA ILE A 112 -5.39 -26.55 3.41
C ILE A 112 -5.91 -25.72 2.25
N VAL A 113 -5.25 -25.82 1.11
CA VAL A 113 -5.68 -25.13 -0.10
C VAL A 113 -6.79 -25.95 -0.76
N LYS A 114 -7.93 -25.33 -0.96
CA LYS A 114 -9.09 -25.88 -1.69
C LYS A 114 -9.52 -24.87 -2.75
N THR A 115 -10.33 -25.30 -3.71
CA THR A 115 -10.97 -24.40 -4.66
C THR A 115 -11.92 -23.45 -3.95
N GLN A 116 -11.74 -22.13 -4.15
CA GLN A 116 -12.47 -21.09 -3.42
C GLN A 116 -13.65 -20.58 -4.24
N MET A 117 -14.86 -21.08 -3.99
CA MET A 117 -16.09 -20.60 -4.62
C MET A 117 -16.97 -19.80 -3.64
N LEU A 118 -16.33 -19.14 -2.67
CA LEU A 118 -17.01 -18.33 -1.62
C LEU A 118 -17.48 -16.97 -2.16
N GLY A 119 -16.74 -16.36 -3.09
CA GLY A 119 -17.05 -15.04 -3.64
C GLY A 119 -16.87 -13.89 -2.65
N GLN A 120 -17.93 -13.12 -2.43
CA GLN A 120 -17.94 -12.03 -1.44
C GLN A 120 -16.83 -10.98 -1.67
N GLY A 121 -16.54 -10.68 -2.95
CA GLY A 121 -15.53 -9.68 -3.34
C GLY A 121 -14.09 -10.19 -3.42
N PHE A 122 -13.87 -11.51 -3.20
CA PHE A 122 -12.59 -12.19 -3.32
C PHE A 122 -12.71 -13.40 -4.24
N TYR A 123 -11.90 -13.46 -5.28
CA TYR A 123 -11.99 -14.47 -6.33
C TYR A 123 -10.59 -14.95 -6.72
N ASP A 124 -10.45 -16.22 -7.05
CA ASP A 124 -9.16 -16.68 -7.53
C ASP A 124 -8.87 -16.18 -8.95
N THR A 125 -7.59 -16.03 -9.27
CA THR A 125 -7.14 -15.47 -10.55
C THR A 125 -5.76 -16.01 -10.91
N VAL A 126 -5.43 -16.02 -12.19
CA VAL A 126 -4.14 -16.48 -12.69
C VAL A 126 -3.18 -15.29 -12.82
N THR A 127 -2.22 -15.17 -11.90
CA THR A 127 -1.13 -14.19 -12.06
C THR A 127 -0.20 -14.65 -13.19
N PRO A 128 -0.07 -13.93 -14.33
CA PRO A 128 0.88 -14.32 -15.37
C PRO A 128 2.31 -14.38 -14.84
N GLY A 129 3.05 -15.45 -15.16
CA GLY A 129 4.40 -15.67 -14.63
C GLY A 129 5.36 -14.51 -14.91
N VAL A 130 5.22 -13.81 -16.03
CA VAL A 130 6.02 -12.63 -16.36
C VAL A 130 5.71 -11.45 -15.43
N ILE A 131 4.48 -11.30 -14.93
CA ILE A 131 4.09 -10.26 -13.98
C ILE A 131 4.56 -10.66 -12.58
N LEU A 132 4.30 -11.90 -12.16
CA LEU A 132 4.76 -12.42 -10.87
C LEU A 132 6.27 -12.18 -10.70
N ARG A 133 7.09 -12.68 -11.65
CA ARG A 133 8.55 -12.63 -11.57
C ARG A 133 9.16 -11.25 -11.85
N LYS A 134 8.47 -10.38 -12.58
CA LYS A 134 9.05 -9.10 -13.04
C LYS A 134 8.40 -7.87 -12.41
N VAL A 135 7.38 -8.07 -11.59
CA VAL A 135 6.77 -7.00 -10.76
C VAL A 135 6.77 -7.42 -9.30
N LEU A 136 5.98 -8.42 -8.91
CA LEU A 136 5.76 -8.77 -7.51
C LEU A 136 7.04 -9.29 -6.81
N GLU A 137 7.86 -10.06 -7.51
CA GLU A 137 9.12 -10.64 -7.02
C GLU A 137 10.37 -9.85 -7.49
N ASN A 138 10.21 -8.66 -8.09
CA ASN A 138 11.33 -7.89 -8.62
C ASN A 138 11.64 -6.66 -7.75
N PRO A 139 12.84 -6.59 -7.15
CA PRO A 139 13.23 -5.48 -6.26
C PRO A 139 13.16 -4.10 -6.92
N ALA A 140 13.37 -3.99 -8.24
CA ALA A 140 13.21 -2.71 -8.94
C ALA A 140 11.79 -2.12 -8.80
N TRP A 141 10.78 -2.94 -8.50
CA TRP A 141 9.40 -2.52 -8.26
C TRP A 141 9.06 -2.46 -6.78
N TYR A 142 9.31 -3.56 -6.03
CA TYR A 142 8.85 -3.62 -4.65
C TYR A 142 9.71 -2.78 -3.68
N THR A 143 10.96 -2.45 -4.01
CA THR A 143 11.80 -1.58 -3.18
C THR A 143 11.70 -0.09 -3.53
N ALA A 144 10.86 0.27 -4.50
CA ALA A 144 10.67 1.66 -4.91
C ALA A 144 9.88 2.46 -3.87
N TYR A 145 10.13 3.76 -3.76
CA TYR A 145 9.37 4.68 -2.91
C TYR A 145 8.19 5.31 -3.66
N THR A 146 7.28 5.93 -2.92
CA THR A 146 6.20 6.77 -3.48
C THR A 146 6.79 7.82 -4.43
N PRO A 147 6.20 8.03 -5.62
CA PRO A 147 6.80 8.85 -6.69
C PRO A 147 6.66 10.37 -6.45
N TYR A 148 7.08 10.85 -5.28
CA TYR A 148 7.12 12.30 -4.98
C TYR A 148 8.18 13.05 -5.79
N GLN A 149 9.23 12.34 -6.25
CA GLN A 149 10.23 12.86 -7.18
C GLN A 149 9.96 12.24 -8.55
N PRO A 150 9.21 12.93 -9.41
CA PRO A 150 8.70 12.32 -10.62
C PRO A 150 9.78 12.02 -11.65
N GLU A 151 10.86 12.78 -11.70
CA GLU A 151 11.92 12.61 -12.71
C GLU A 151 12.64 11.24 -12.61
N ILE A 152 12.62 10.62 -11.43
CA ILE A 152 13.19 9.28 -11.17
C ILE A 152 12.14 8.21 -10.98
N SER A 153 10.91 8.48 -11.39
CA SER A 153 9.75 7.62 -11.11
C SER A 153 8.84 7.47 -12.34
N GLN A 154 9.35 7.77 -13.54
CA GLN A 154 8.51 7.81 -14.74
C GLN A 154 7.92 6.45 -15.10
N GLY A 155 8.64 5.36 -14.82
CA GLY A 155 8.13 4.00 -15.06
C GLY A 155 6.97 3.62 -14.11
N ARG A 156 7.10 3.91 -12.81
CA ARG A 156 6.00 3.71 -11.84
C ARG A 156 4.79 4.58 -12.17
N LEU A 157 5.05 5.83 -12.52
CA LEU A 157 3.99 6.78 -12.86
C LEU A 157 3.26 6.36 -14.13
N GLU A 158 3.96 5.85 -15.18
CA GLU A 158 3.33 5.27 -16.37
C GLU A 158 2.45 4.07 -15.99
N ALA A 159 2.95 3.15 -15.17
CA ALA A 159 2.18 1.99 -14.72
C ALA A 159 0.91 2.39 -13.94
N LEU A 160 1.00 3.40 -13.06
CA LEU A 160 -0.16 3.91 -12.32
C LEU A 160 -1.12 4.70 -13.22
N LEU A 161 -0.63 5.35 -14.26
CA LEU A 161 -1.48 6.03 -15.25
C LEU A 161 -2.23 5.00 -16.10
N ASN A 162 -1.58 3.88 -16.46
CA ASN A 162 -2.27 2.75 -17.09
C ASN A 162 -3.40 2.22 -16.19
N TYR A 163 -3.14 2.09 -14.87
CA TYR A 163 -4.17 1.70 -13.91
C TYR A 163 -5.37 2.66 -13.91
N GLN A 164 -5.11 3.96 -13.83
CA GLN A 164 -6.17 4.99 -13.86
C GLN A 164 -6.99 4.93 -15.16
N THR A 165 -6.33 4.80 -16.31
CA THR A 165 -6.98 4.73 -17.62
C THR A 165 -7.83 3.47 -17.75
N MET A 166 -7.33 2.32 -17.31
CA MET A 166 -8.08 1.07 -17.24
C MET A 166 -9.37 1.22 -16.43
N VAL A 167 -9.27 1.81 -15.24
CA VAL A 167 -10.43 2.02 -14.35
C VAL A 167 -11.42 3.01 -14.96
N GLN A 168 -10.93 4.10 -15.55
CA GLN A 168 -11.78 5.09 -16.23
C GLN A 168 -12.59 4.45 -17.38
N ASP A 169 -11.91 3.67 -18.21
CA ASP A 169 -12.54 3.02 -19.35
C ASP A 169 -13.56 1.96 -18.92
N LEU A 170 -13.21 1.13 -17.92
CA LEU A 170 -14.12 0.08 -17.42
C LEU A 170 -15.33 0.65 -16.72
N THR A 171 -15.17 1.73 -15.92
CA THR A 171 -16.27 2.37 -15.18
C THR A 171 -17.05 3.40 -16.00
N ALA A 172 -16.55 3.83 -17.15
CA ALA A 172 -17.03 4.96 -17.95
C ALA A 172 -17.14 6.26 -17.13
N LEU A 173 -16.20 6.47 -16.20
CA LEU A 173 -16.06 7.71 -15.44
C LEU A 173 -14.71 8.36 -15.73
N PRO A 174 -14.66 9.68 -15.97
CA PRO A 174 -13.50 10.33 -16.61
C PRO A 174 -12.27 10.49 -15.71
N ILE A 175 -12.38 10.28 -14.40
CA ILE A 175 -11.27 10.51 -13.47
C ILE A 175 -11.20 9.37 -12.47
N ALA A 176 -10.08 8.65 -12.43
CA ALA A 176 -9.79 7.59 -11.46
C ALA A 176 -8.51 7.90 -10.68
N ASN A 177 -8.42 7.42 -9.43
CA ASN A 177 -7.21 7.52 -8.62
C ASN A 177 -6.22 6.38 -8.88
N ALA A 178 -5.00 6.51 -8.36
CA ALA A 178 -3.94 5.54 -8.56
C ALA A 178 -4.05 4.29 -7.66
N SER A 179 -4.73 4.32 -6.55
CA SER A 179 -5.28 3.22 -5.74
C SER A 179 -5.87 3.75 -4.42
N LEU A 180 -6.69 2.91 -3.78
CA LEU A 180 -7.11 2.99 -2.38
C LEU A 180 -6.73 1.68 -1.67
N LEU A 181 -7.19 1.51 -0.41
CA LEU A 181 -6.71 0.42 0.45
C LEU A 181 -7.41 -0.92 0.16
N ASP A 182 -8.73 -0.93 0.12
CA ASP A 182 -9.60 -2.05 -0.23
C ASP A 182 -11.01 -1.56 -0.61
N GLU A 183 -11.89 -2.44 -1.09
CA GLU A 183 -13.23 -2.06 -1.55
C GLU A 183 -14.08 -1.43 -0.45
N ALA A 184 -14.13 -2.03 0.73
CA ALA A 184 -14.95 -1.52 1.83
C ALA A 184 -14.47 -0.12 2.30
N SER A 185 -13.15 0.07 2.39
CA SER A 185 -12.57 1.39 2.67
C SER A 185 -12.87 2.39 1.56
N ALA A 186 -12.82 1.97 0.29
CA ALA A 186 -13.16 2.84 -0.85
C ALA A 186 -14.64 3.26 -0.82
N ALA A 187 -15.55 2.36 -0.48
CA ALA A 187 -16.97 2.67 -0.30
C ALA A 187 -17.21 3.65 0.87
N ALA A 188 -16.50 3.47 1.99
CA ALA A 188 -16.55 4.40 3.12
C ALA A 188 -16.00 5.79 2.73
N GLU A 189 -14.88 5.86 2.02
CA GLU A 189 -14.34 7.12 1.48
C GLU A 189 -15.31 7.79 0.48
N ALA A 190 -16.06 7.00 -0.31
CA ALA A 190 -17.08 7.53 -1.21
C ALA A 190 -18.23 8.18 -0.43
N VAL A 191 -18.67 7.58 0.68
CA VAL A 191 -19.68 8.19 1.57
C VAL A 191 -19.16 9.53 2.12
N LEU A 192 -17.94 9.56 2.64
CA LEU A 192 -17.33 10.80 3.12
C LEU A 192 -17.17 11.84 2.00
N LEU A 193 -16.81 11.41 0.79
CA LEU A 193 -16.74 12.27 -0.39
C LEU A 193 -18.09 12.85 -0.76
N MET A 194 -19.17 12.06 -0.75
CA MET A 194 -20.52 12.54 -1.04
C MET A 194 -20.92 13.66 -0.08
N HIS A 195 -20.68 13.50 1.22
CA HIS A 195 -20.97 14.53 2.22
C HIS A 195 -20.12 15.79 2.06
N ARG A 196 -18.83 15.67 1.70
CA ARG A 196 -17.96 16.83 1.41
C ARG A 196 -18.37 17.58 0.14
N ALA A 197 -18.73 16.85 -0.91
CA ALA A 197 -19.05 17.41 -2.21
C ALA A 197 -20.47 18.00 -2.26
N ASN A 198 -21.43 17.39 -1.57
CA ASN A 198 -22.83 17.79 -1.55
C ASN A 198 -23.17 18.67 -0.34
N LYS A 199 -22.50 19.83 -0.22
CA LYS A 199 -22.63 20.72 0.95
C LYS A 199 -24.07 21.14 1.29
N LYS A 200 -24.97 21.20 0.30
CA LYS A 200 -26.37 21.57 0.51
C LYS A 200 -27.20 20.46 1.16
N LYS A 201 -26.70 19.23 1.11
CA LYS A 201 -27.36 18.02 1.58
C LYS A 201 -26.49 17.24 2.59
N ALA A 202 -25.40 17.85 3.09
CA ALA A 202 -24.43 17.19 3.97
C ALA A 202 -25.02 16.67 5.30
N SER A 203 -26.17 17.20 5.73
CA SER A 203 -26.93 16.69 6.90
C SER A 203 -27.96 15.64 6.54
N GLY A 204 -28.11 15.30 5.26
CA GLY A 204 -29.04 14.28 4.79
C GLY A 204 -28.56 12.86 5.05
N VAL A 205 -29.50 11.91 5.09
CA VAL A 205 -29.20 10.50 5.21
C VAL A 205 -28.49 9.98 3.95
N THR A 206 -27.61 9.00 4.11
CA THR A 206 -27.07 8.20 3.00
C THR A 206 -27.71 6.81 3.04
N LEU A 207 -28.30 6.38 1.92
CA LEU A 207 -28.84 5.04 1.78
C LEU A 207 -27.74 4.07 1.35
N LEU A 208 -27.72 2.92 1.99
CA LEU A 208 -26.85 1.78 1.63
C LEU A 208 -27.75 0.64 1.15
N ASP A 209 -27.45 0.09 -0.02
CA ASP A 209 -28.17 -1.09 -0.51
C ASP A 209 -27.94 -2.28 0.44
N ALA A 210 -28.98 -3.00 0.77
CA ALA A 210 -28.89 -4.20 1.61
C ALA A 210 -28.11 -5.34 0.92
N ASP A 211 -27.95 -5.27 -0.40
CA ASP A 211 -27.17 -6.25 -1.21
C ASP A 211 -25.71 -5.85 -1.41
N LEU A 212 -25.20 -4.86 -0.65
CA LEU A 212 -23.76 -4.62 -0.50
C LEU A 212 -23.09 -5.80 0.21
N PHE A 213 -21.82 -6.06 -0.07
CA PHE A 213 -21.08 -7.06 0.69
C PHE A 213 -21.12 -6.76 2.20
N PRO A 214 -21.27 -7.78 3.07
CA PRO A 214 -21.39 -7.59 4.52
C PRO A 214 -20.23 -6.81 5.14
N GLN A 215 -18.99 -7.06 4.69
CA GLN A 215 -17.83 -6.34 5.15
C GLN A 215 -17.88 -4.86 4.71
N THR A 216 -18.38 -4.57 3.52
CA THR A 216 -18.54 -3.19 3.02
C THR A 216 -19.58 -2.44 3.87
N LEU A 217 -20.72 -3.07 4.17
CA LEU A 217 -21.71 -2.50 5.09
C LEU A 217 -21.11 -2.20 6.47
N SER A 218 -20.37 -3.14 7.04
CA SER A 218 -19.76 -3.00 8.37
C SER A 218 -18.77 -1.82 8.40
N VAL A 219 -17.84 -1.74 7.44
CA VAL A 219 -16.82 -0.67 7.39
C VAL A 219 -17.46 0.70 7.12
N VAL A 220 -18.44 0.78 6.21
CA VAL A 220 -19.13 2.04 5.91
C VAL A 220 -19.89 2.53 7.15
N GLN A 221 -20.63 1.65 7.84
CA GLN A 221 -21.37 2.01 9.06
C GLN A 221 -20.43 2.48 10.16
N LEU A 222 -19.31 1.79 10.39
CA LEU A 222 -18.30 2.16 11.38
C LEU A 222 -17.70 3.54 11.08
N ARG A 223 -17.26 3.78 9.84
CA ARG A 223 -16.64 5.05 9.41
C ARG A 223 -17.64 6.21 9.42
N ALA A 224 -18.88 5.98 9.01
CA ALA A 224 -19.97 6.95 9.06
C ALA A 224 -20.32 7.33 10.51
N ALA A 225 -20.47 6.34 11.39
CA ALA A 225 -20.74 6.55 12.81
C ALA A 225 -19.61 7.32 13.52
N ALA A 226 -18.36 7.11 13.12
CA ALA A 226 -17.21 7.80 13.66
C ALA A 226 -17.30 9.32 13.48
N VAL A 227 -17.88 9.81 12.38
CA VAL A 227 -17.99 11.24 12.06
C VAL A 227 -19.44 11.75 12.10
N GLY A 228 -20.36 10.98 12.68
CA GLY A 228 -21.76 11.40 12.87
C GLY A 228 -22.59 11.48 11.59
N ILE A 229 -22.19 10.75 10.53
CA ILE A 229 -22.98 10.61 9.30
C ILE A 229 -24.08 9.57 9.52
N ASP A 230 -25.33 9.95 9.20
CA ASP A 230 -26.49 9.07 9.28
C ASP A 230 -26.58 8.19 8.03
N VAL A 231 -26.47 6.88 8.21
CA VAL A 231 -26.62 5.89 7.14
C VAL A 231 -27.80 4.97 7.42
N LEU A 232 -28.51 4.58 6.37
CA LEU A 232 -29.65 3.69 6.47
C LEU A 232 -29.51 2.55 5.44
N VAL A 233 -29.44 1.31 5.93
CA VAL A 233 -29.47 0.12 5.07
C VAL A 233 -30.92 -0.18 4.67
N ALA A 234 -31.15 -0.36 3.37
CA ALA A 234 -32.46 -0.64 2.81
C ALA A 234 -32.34 -1.54 1.57
N ASP A 235 -33.30 -2.42 1.35
CA ASP A 235 -33.44 -3.13 0.08
C ASP A 235 -33.86 -2.15 -1.01
N LEU A 236 -32.93 -1.86 -1.93
CA LEU A 236 -33.14 -0.94 -3.03
C LEU A 236 -33.50 -1.64 -4.34
N SER A 237 -33.68 -2.96 -4.34
CA SER A 237 -33.95 -3.77 -5.53
C SER A 237 -35.24 -3.42 -6.28
N ALA A 238 -36.23 -2.85 -5.58
CA ALA A 238 -37.51 -2.41 -6.13
C ALA A 238 -37.71 -0.87 -6.05
N GLY A 239 -36.64 -0.12 -5.83
CA GLY A 239 -36.66 1.32 -5.61
C GLY A 239 -36.51 1.69 -4.13
N ILE A 240 -36.59 3.00 -3.81
CA ILE A 240 -36.46 3.45 -2.40
C ILE A 240 -37.70 3.06 -1.60
N PRO A 241 -37.62 2.24 -0.54
CA PRO A 241 -38.78 1.78 0.21
C PRO A 241 -39.44 2.90 1.04
N ALA A 242 -40.72 2.74 1.38
CA ALA A 242 -41.53 3.73 2.11
C ALA A 242 -40.85 4.20 3.42
N GLN A 243 -40.31 3.28 4.21
CA GLN A 243 -39.62 3.59 5.46
C GLN A 243 -38.39 4.50 5.25
N ALA A 244 -37.62 4.29 4.19
CA ALA A 244 -36.51 5.18 3.83
C ALA A 244 -37.00 6.57 3.37
N ARG A 245 -38.14 6.65 2.67
CA ARG A 245 -38.75 7.91 2.25
C ARG A 245 -39.14 8.80 3.41
N GLU A 246 -39.74 8.27 4.48
CA GLU A 246 -40.04 9.03 5.71
C GLU A 246 -38.78 9.69 6.29
N ARG A 247 -37.67 8.95 6.31
CA ARG A 247 -36.37 9.47 6.77
C ARG A 247 -35.85 10.57 5.85
N ILE A 248 -35.92 10.35 4.52
CA ILE A 248 -35.51 11.32 3.51
C ILE A 248 -36.34 12.61 3.59
N GLU A 249 -37.64 12.51 3.78
CA GLU A 249 -38.53 13.67 3.93
C GLU A 249 -38.15 14.55 5.13
N SER A 250 -37.72 13.92 6.23
CA SER A 250 -37.35 14.63 7.46
C SER A 250 -35.95 15.25 7.43
N GLN A 251 -34.97 14.62 6.77
CA GLN A 251 -33.55 14.99 6.82
C GLN A 251 -32.97 15.38 5.44
N GLY A 252 -33.59 14.97 4.34
CA GLY A 252 -33.03 15.02 2.99
C GLY A 252 -32.19 13.80 2.66
N LEU A 253 -31.85 13.65 1.38
CA LEU A 253 -30.99 12.57 0.88
C LEU A 253 -29.64 13.17 0.44
N CYS A 254 -28.54 12.72 1.05
CA CYS A 254 -27.19 13.12 0.68
C CYS A 254 -26.61 12.24 -0.43
N GLY A 255 -26.74 10.92 -0.28
CA GLY A 255 -26.19 9.96 -1.21
C GLY A 255 -26.86 8.60 -1.17
N VAL A 256 -26.56 7.78 -2.17
CA VAL A 256 -26.95 6.37 -2.27
C VAL A 256 -25.71 5.54 -2.65
N VAL A 257 -25.52 4.39 -2.02
CA VAL A 257 -24.47 3.40 -2.34
C VAL A 257 -25.15 2.11 -2.79
N LEU A 258 -24.83 1.66 -3.99
CA LEU A 258 -25.36 0.47 -4.66
C LEU A 258 -24.24 -0.53 -4.91
N GLN A 259 -24.57 -1.82 -5.10
CA GLN A 259 -23.61 -2.87 -5.44
C GLN A 259 -23.96 -3.52 -6.79
N GLN A 260 -22.94 -3.76 -7.64
CA GLN A 260 -23.12 -4.35 -8.96
C GLN A 260 -21.95 -5.26 -9.35
N PRO A 261 -22.15 -6.61 -9.46
CA PRO A 261 -23.29 -7.38 -8.97
C PRO A 261 -23.46 -7.28 -7.46
N GLY A 262 -24.67 -7.55 -6.95
CA GLY A 262 -24.94 -7.59 -5.53
C GLY A 262 -24.22 -8.75 -4.81
N ASP A 263 -24.17 -8.73 -3.49
CA ASP A 263 -23.67 -9.83 -2.64
C ASP A 263 -24.42 -11.15 -2.93
N SER A 264 -25.70 -11.04 -3.27
CA SER A 264 -26.54 -12.16 -3.72
C SER A 264 -26.16 -12.73 -5.11
N GLY A 265 -25.24 -12.12 -5.82
CA GLY A 265 -24.89 -12.41 -7.22
C GLY A 265 -25.86 -11.79 -8.22
N ARG A 266 -26.95 -11.18 -7.77
CA ARG A 266 -27.97 -10.61 -8.63
C ARG A 266 -27.44 -9.40 -9.39
N LEU A 267 -27.77 -9.33 -10.70
CA LEU A 267 -27.67 -8.13 -11.48
C LEU A 267 -28.95 -7.30 -11.31
N HIS A 268 -28.82 -6.14 -10.68
CA HIS A 268 -29.93 -5.24 -10.45
C HIS A 268 -30.05 -4.20 -11.57
N ASP A 269 -31.29 -3.83 -11.90
CA ASP A 269 -31.55 -2.60 -12.64
C ASP A 269 -31.65 -1.43 -11.66
N HIS A 270 -30.60 -0.69 -11.51
CA HIS A 270 -30.52 0.47 -10.61
C HIS A 270 -31.08 1.77 -11.20
N SER A 271 -31.55 1.79 -12.45
CA SER A 271 -31.95 3.01 -13.17
C SER A 271 -32.99 3.85 -12.44
N ALA A 272 -33.98 3.19 -11.85
CA ALA A 272 -35.06 3.88 -11.09
C ALA A 272 -34.54 4.55 -9.81
N VAL A 273 -33.69 3.85 -9.04
CA VAL A 273 -33.10 4.39 -7.82
C VAL A 273 -32.14 5.54 -8.13
N ILE A 274 -31.33 5.39 -9.17
CA ILE A 274 -30.41 6.44 -9.63
C ILE A 274 -31.19 7.69 -10.06
N ALA A 275 -32.24 7.52 -10.85
CA ALA A 275 -33.06 8.63 -11.29
C ALA A 275 -33.72 9.37 -10.12
N GLU A 276 -34.29 8.64 -9.15
CA GLU A 276 -34.91 9.20 -7.96
C GLU A 276 -33.88 9.94 -7.07
N ALA A 277 -32.71 9.36 -6.84
CA ALA A 277 -31.62 9.99 -6.10
C ALA A 277 -31.16 11.30 -6.76
N LYS A 278 -31.01 11.30 -8.09
CA LYS A 278 -30.65 12.50 -8.86
C LYS A 278 -31.73 13.58 -8.77
N GLN A 279 -33.00 13.23 -8.83
CA GLN A 279 -34.10 14.17 -8.64
C GLN A 279 -34.08 14.81 -7.25
N ALA A 280 -33.73 14.05 -6.23
CA ALA A 280 -33.54 14.56 -4.88
C ALA A 280 -32.25 15.40 -4.71
N GLY A 281 -31.38 15.47 -5.73
CA GLY A 281 -30.08 16.14 -5.70
C GLY A 281 -29.04 15.40 -4.88
N ALA A 282 -29.21 14.10 -4.68
CA ALA A 282 -28.24 13.21 -4.05
C ALA A 282 -27.16 12.76 -5.03
N LEU A 283 -26.02 12.32 -4.49
CA LEU A 283 -24.95 11.68 -5.24
C LEU A 283 -25.12 10.16 -5.22
N VAL A 284 -24.69 9.50 -6.28
CA VAL A 284 -24.80 8.04 -6.41
C VAL A 284 -23.43 7.42 -6.55
N THR A 285 -23.15 6.48 -5.66
CA THR A 285 -21.98 5.60 -5.71
C THR A 285 -22.40 4.20 -6.11
N VAL A 286 -21.68 3.56 -7.03
CA VAL A 286 -21.82 2.12 -7.33
C VAL A 286 -20.52 1.42 -6.96
N ALA A 287 -20.59 0.47 -6.02
CA ALA A 287 -19.53 -0.50 -5.79
C ALA A 287 -19.66 -1.59 -6.86
N ALA A 288 -18.65 -1.71 -7.72
CA ALA A 288 -18.72 -2.56 -8.91
C ALA A 288 -17.56 -3.54 -8.98
N ASP A 289 -17.86 -4.79 -9.30
CA ASP A 289 -16.85 -5.79 -9.66
C ASP A 289 -16.22 -5.42 -10.99
N ILE A 290 -14.89 -5.17 -10.98
CA ILE A 290 -14.17 -4.63 -12.14
C ILE A 290 -14.20 -5.58 -13.36
N LEU A 291 -14.18 -6.90 -13.15
CA LEU A 291 -14.20 -7.88 -14.22
C LEU A 291 -15.57 -7.95 -14.90
N SER A 292 -16.65 -7.84 -14.13
CA SER A 292 -18.02 -7.83 -14.64
C SER A 292 -18.25 -6.68 -15.62
N LEU A 293 -17.56 -5.54 -15.42
CA LEU A 293 -17.68 -4.35 -16.27
C LEU A 293 -17.18 -4.56 -17.70
N ALA A 294 -16.48 -5.66 -17.99
CA ALA A 294 -16.20 -6.06 -19.37
C ALA A 294 -17.44 -6.55 -20.12
N LEU A 295 -18.51 -6.98 -19.42
CA LEU A 295 -19.73 -7.56 -20.01
C LEU A 295 -20.99 -6.76 -19.70
N ILE A 296 -21.02 -6.02 -18.60
CA ILE A 296 -22.22 -5.28 -18.16
C ILE A 296 -22.03 -3.77 -18.27
N THR A 297 -23.15 -3.07 -18.45
CA THR A 297 -23.20 -1.61 -18.58
C THR A 297 -22.49 -0.95 -17.40
N PRO A 298 -21.48 -0.09 -17.67
CA PRO A 298 -20.65 0.49 -16.60
C PRO A 298 -21.42 1.55 -15.78
N PRO A 299 -21.00 1.77 -14.51
CA PRO A 299 -21.64 2.73 -13.60
C PRO A 299 -21.82 4.15 -14.17
N GLY A 300 -20.81 4.65 -14.90
CA GLY A 300 -20.87 5.99 -15.50
C GLY A 300 -22.00 6.13 -16.54
N GLU A 301 -22.24 5.11 -17.35
CA GLU A 301 -23.33 5.08 -18.34
C GLU A 301 -24.70 4.92 -17.66
N GLN A 302 -24.77 4.25 -16.52
CA GLN A 302 -25.96 4.18 -15.69
C GLN A 302 -26.29 5.51 -14.98
N GLY A 303 -25.38 6.48 -14.98
CA GLY A 303 -25.55 7.79 -14.37
C GLY A 303 -25.00 7.90 -12.94
N ALA A 304 -24.15 6.99 -12.47
CA ALA A 304 -23.45 7.13 -11.22
C ALA A 304 -22.50 8.34 -11.21
N ASP A 305 -22.27 8.93 -10.03
CA ASP A 305 -21.30 10.00 -9.84
C ASP A 305 -19.93 9.45 -9.44
N ILE A 306 -19.93 8.30 -8.78
CA ILE A 306 -18.76 7.64 -8.20
C ILE A 306 -18.88 6.14 -8.47
N ALA A 307 -17.78 5.51 -8.84
CA ALA A 307 -17.64 4.05 -8.83
C ALA A 307 -16.47 3.68 -7.95
N VAL A 308 -16.63 2.64 -7.13
CA VAL A 308 -15.59 2.04 -6.28
C VAL A 308 -15.58 0.54 -6.46
N GLY A 309 -14.49 -0.12 -6.04
CA GLY A 309 -14.39 -1.58 -6.09
C GLY A 309 -12.95 -2.03 -5.89
N SER A 310 -12.72 -3.32 -6.06
CA SER A 310 -11.39 -3.95 -6.00
C SER A 310 -10.89 -4.30 -7.40
N THR A 311 -9.58 -4.19 -7.63
CA THR A 311 -8.93 -4.73 -8.84
C THR A 311 -8.24 -6.07 -8.59
N GLN A 312 -8.55 -6.75 -7.48
CA GLN A 312 -7.94 -8.03 -7.10
C GLN A 312 -8.03 -9.08 -8.22
N ARG A 313 -9.18 -9.17 -8.91
CA ARG A 313 -9.42 -10.11 -10.02
C ARG A 313 -8.51 -9.91 -11.24
N PHE A 314 -7.71 -8.84 -11.26
CA PHE A 314 -6.74 -8.60 -12.33
C PHE A 314 -5.36 -9.08 -11.90
N GLY A 315 -5.24 -10.40 -11.68
CA GLY A 315 -4.01 -11.11 -11.46
C GLY A 315 -3.36 -10.90 -10.09
N VAL A 316 -4.10 -10.40 -9.10
CA VAL A 316 -3.61 -10.30 -7.71
C VAL A 316 -4.11 -11.50 -6.91
N PRO A 317 -3.23 -12.31 -6.32
CA PRO A 317 -3.66 -13.48 -5.54
C PRO A 317 -4.60 -13.11 -4.38
N LEU A 318 -5.33 -14.08 -3.84
CA LEU A 318 -6.24 -13.90 -2.70
C LEU A 318 -5.53 -13.37 -1.45
N PHE A 319 -4.28 -13.78 -1.21
CA PHE A 319 -3.44 -13.32 -0.10
C PHE A 319 -4.13 -13.32 1.27
N PHE A 320 -5.04 -14.25 1.49
CA PHE A 320 -5.85 -14.32 2.72
C PHE A 320 -6.58 -12.99 3.03
N GLY A 321 -6.98 -12.26 1.97
CA GLY A 321 -7.76 -11.03 2.05
C GLY A 321 -7.04 -9.74 1.68
N GLY A 322 -5.74 -9.78 1.41
CA GLY A 322 -5.00 -8.63 0.97
C GLY A 322 -3.49 -8.76 1.15
N PRO A 323 -2.70 -7.81 0.59
CA PRO A 323 -3.12 -6.49 0.08
C PRO A 323 -3.78 -6.55 -1.31
N HIS A 324 -4.83 -5.74 -1.51
CA HIS A 324 -5.54 -5.60 -2.79
C HIS A 324 -5.72 -4.12 -3.12
N ALA A 325 -5.50 -3.73 -4.39
CA ALA A 325 -5.71 -2.36 -4.80
C ALA A 325 -7.20 -2.10 -5.05
N ALA A 326 -7.80 -1.22 -4.26
CA ALA A 326 -9.12 -0.69 -4.57
C ALA A 326 -9.02 0.52 -5.51
N TYR A 327 -10.08 0.79 -6.22
CA TYR A 327 -10.21 1.95 -7.08
C TYR A 327 -11.36 2.88 -6.63
N MET A 328 -11.23 4.14 -7.01
CA MET A 328 -12.33 5.09 -7.05
C MET A 328 -12.26 5.85 -8.34
N ALA A 329 -13.37 5.86 -9.09
CA ALA A 329 -13.56 6.72 -10.25
C ALA A 329 -14.70 7.69 -9.98
N VAL A 330 -14.60 8.92 -10.51
CA VAL A 330 -15.58 9.98 -10.27
C VAL A 330 -15.90 10.73 -11.56
N ARG A 331 -17.11 11.31 -11.60
CA ARG A 331 -17.48 12.24 -12.67
C ARG A 331 -16.65 13.52 -12.62
N GLU A 332 -16.61 14.23 -13.70
CA GLU A 332 -15.93 15.51 -13.81
C GLU A 332 -16.38 16.51 -12.73
N GLY A 333 -15.46 17.32 -12.24
CA GLY A 333 -15.69 18.31 -11.19
C GLY A 333 -15.52 17.80 -9.76
N MET A 334 -15.35 16.48 -9.53
CA MET A 334 -15.17 15.90 -8.19
C MET A 334 -13.71 15.62 -7.82
N GLN A 335 -12.76 15.73 -8.73
CA GLN A 335 -11.33 15.37 -8.56
C GLN A 335 -10.66 16.09 -7.38
N ARG A 336 -11.09 17.32 -7.06
CA ARG A 336 -10.54 18.08 -5.92
C ARG A 336 -11.02 17.61 -4.55
N SER A 337 -12.06 16.79 -4.51
CA SER A 337 -12.64 16.21 -3.28
C SER A 337 -12.33 14.72 -3.13
N MET A 338 -11.72 14.11 -4.13
CA MET A 338 -11.39 12.68 -4.23
C MET A 338 -10.25 12.31 -3.27
N PRO A 339 -10.33 11.18 -2.55
CA PRO A 339 -9.22 10.65 -1.78
C PRO A 339 -8.19 9.94 -2.67
N GLY A 340 -7.03 9.66 -2.11
CA GLY A 340 -5.95 8.95 -2.80
C GLY A 340 -5.18 9.81 -3.79
N ARG A 341 -4.10 9.26 -4.32
CA ARG A 341 -3.21 9.94 -5.26
C ARG A 341 -3.80 9.96 -6.66
N LEU A 342 -3.46 11.01 -7.39
CA LEU A 342 -3.71 11.14 -8.83
C LEU A 342 -2.38 11.26 -9.55
N VAL A 343 -2.18 10.46 -10.57
CA VAL A 343 -1.11 10.66 -11.56
C VAL A 343 -1.65 11.54 -12.67
N GLY A 344 -0.87 12.51 -13.08
CA GLY A 344 -1.21 13.41 -14.18
C GLY A 344 -0.05 13.61 -15.14
N VAL A 345 -0.41 14.07 -16.33
CA VAL A 345 0.55 14.42 -17.39
C VAL A 345 0.94 15.90 -17.26
N SER A 346 2.22 16.17 -17.45
CA SER A 346 2.81 17.51 -17.59
C SER A 346 3.88 17.44 -18.67
N HIS A 347 4.81 18.38 -18.68
CA HIS A 347 6.02 18.33 -19.52
C HIS A 347 7.26 18.71 -18.71
N ASP A 348 8.41 18.29 -19.20
CA ASP A 348 9.69 18.69 -18.66
C ASP A 348 10.17 20.05 -19.24
N ASP A 349 11.37 20.49 -18.83
CA ASP A 349 11.99 21.74 -19.26
C ASP A 349 12.33 21.77 -20.77
N ALA A 350 12.35 20.60 -21.44
CA ALA A 350 12.51 20.50 -22.90
C ALA A 350 11.15 20.42 -23.64
N GLY A 351 10.02 20.53 -22.94
CA GLY A 351 8.68 20.44 -23.49
C GLY A 351 8.19 19.02 -23.77
N LYS A 352 8.90 17.98 -23.31
CA LYS A 352 8.52 16.58 -23.49
C LYS A 352 7.46 16.19 -22.46
N PRO A 353 6.49 15.34 -22.84
CA PRO A 353 5.54 14.78 -21.89
C PRO A 353 6.26 14.07 -20.73
N ALA A 354 5.79 14.33 -19.53
CA ALA A 354 6.33 13.76 -18.30
C ALA A 354 5.20 13.53 -17.30
N TYR A 355 5.29 12.46 -16.50
CA TYR A 355 4.29 12.09 -15.52
C TYR A 355 4.65 12.61 -14.13
N ARG A 356 3.63 12.93 -13.33
CA ARG A 356 3.79 13.40 -11.96
C ARG A 356 2.56 13.10 -11.11
N LEU A 357 2.70 13.20 -9.78
CA LEU A 357 1.54 13.25 -8.89
C LEU A 357 0.84 14.61 -9.05
N ALA A 358 -0.47 14.59 -9.32
CA ALA A 358 -1.29 15.77 -9.57
C ALA A 358 -2.11 16.14 -8.33
N LEU A 359 -2.45 17.43 -8.20
CA LEU A 359 -3.33 17.97 -7.14
C LEU A 359 -2.90 17.58 -5.71
N GLN A 360 -1.60 17.51 -5.42
CA GLN A 360 -1.05 17.12 -4.10
C GLN A 360 -1.56 18.03 -2.96
N THR A 361 -2.03 19.24 -3.27
CA THR A 361 -2.64 20.15 -2.28
C THR A 361 -3.88 19.59 -1.57
N ARG A 362 -4.43 18.45 -2.00
CA ARG A 362 -5.53 17.74 -1.32
C ARG A 362 -5.02 16.82 -0.20
N GLU A 363 -3.74 16.43 -0.24
CA GLU A 363 -3.16 15.40 0.59
C GLU A 363 -2.85 15.92 2.01
N GLN A 364 -2.77 15.01 2.97
CA GLN A 364 -2.62 15.28 4.40
C GLN A 364 -1.29 15.99 4.77
N HIS A 365 -0.21 15.74 4.01
CA HIS A 365 1.07 16.39 4.26
C HIS A 365 1.05 17.91 3.97
N ILE A 366 0.06 18.38 3.19
CA ILE A 366 -0.14 19.82 2.92
C ILE A 366 -1.30 20.38 3.73
N ARG A 367 -2.46 19.70 3.73
CA ARG A 367 -3.69 20.25 4.34
C ARG A 367 -3.97 19.82 5.76
N ARG A 368 -3.26 18.83 6.29
CA ARG A 368 -3.39 18.34 7.68
C ARG A 368 -4.85 18.00 8.02
N GLU A 369 -5.46 18.63 9.03
CA GLU A 369 -6.87 18.41 9.45
C GLU A 369 -7.92 18.76 8.37
N LYS A 370 -7.54 19.47 7.32
CA LYS A 370 -8.40 19.83 6.19
C LYS A 370 -8.19 18.96 4.96
N ALA A 371 -7.41 17.89 5.08
CA ALA A 371 -7.17 16.95 4.00
C ALA A 371 -8.46 16.21 3.58
N THR A 372 -8.47 15.67 2.37
CA THR A 372 -9.61 14.90 1.86
C THR A 372 -9.70 13.51 2.50
N SER A 373 -8.59 12.96 2.95
CA SER A 373 -8.47 11.65 3.62
C SER A 373 -7.17 11.62 4.43
N ASN A 374 -7.05 10.62 5.31
CA ASN A 374 -5.81 10.33 6.03
C ASN A 374 -4.88 9.35 5.27
N ILE A 375 -5.30 8.80 4.12
CA ILE A 375 -4.53 7.81 3.36
C ILE A 375 -3.23 8.43 2.85
N CYS A 376 -2.09 7.82 3.24
CA CYS A 376 -0.74 8.14 2.76
C CYS A 376 -0.17 6.97 1.94
N THR A 377 0.12 5.84 2.57
CA THR A 377 0.44 4.59 1.89
C THR A 377 -0.87 3.92 1.46
N ALA A 378 -0.97 3.59 0.17
CA ALA A 378 -2.11 2.89 -0.42
C ALA A 378 -1.69 1.47 -0.83
N GLN A 379 -2.04 0.99 -2.03
CA GLN A 379 -1.72 -0.35 -2.54
C GLN A 379 -1.08 -0.26 -3.95
N ALA A 380 -0.05 0.58 -4.08
CA ALA A 380 0.51 0.94 -5.39
C ALA A 380 1.10 -0.27 -6.15
N LEU A 381 1.84 -1.16 -5.47
CA LEU A 381 2.42 -2.35 -6.13
C LEU A 381 1.33 -3.26 -6.71
N LEU A 382 0.21 -3.43 -5.99
CA LEU A 382 -0.92 -4.26 -6.43
C LEU A 382 -1.68 -3.57 -7.59
N ALA A 383 -1.76 -2.24 -7.58
CA ALA A 383 -2.28 -1.48 -8.71
C ALA A 383 -1.39 -1.64 -9.96
N VAL A 384 -0.07 -1.69 -9.79
CA VAL A 384 0.86 -2.00 -10.88
C VAL A 384 0.61 -3.42 -11.41
N VAL A 385 0.48 -4.42 -10.54
CA VAL A 385 0.16 -5.81 -10.96
C VAL A 385 -1.14 -5.82 -11.77
N ALA A 386 -2.21 -5.20 -11.27
CA ALA A 386 -3.51 -5.15 -11.94
C ALA A 386 -3.44 -4.41 -13.29
N SER A 387 -2.71 -3.30 -13.36
CA SER A 387 -2.54 -2.57 -14.63
C SER A 387 -1.76 -3.38 -15.65
N MET A 388 -0.71 -4.10 -15.22
CA MET A 388 0.09 -4.94 -16.10
C MET A 388 -0.66 -6.18 -16.56
N TYR A 389 -1.56 -6.71 -15.72
CA TYR A 389 -2.50 -7.76 -16.12
C TYR A 389 -3.41 -7.27 -17.25
N ALA A 390 -3.98 -6.08 -17.12
CA ALA A 390 -4.80 -5.47 -18.16
C ALA A 390 -4.02 -5.19 -19.46
N VAL A 391 -2.78 -4.71 -19.34
CA VAL A 391 -1.87 -4.49 -20.49
C VAL A 391 -1.52 -5.81 -21.18
N TYR A 392 -1.30 -6.88 -20.42
CA TYR A 392 -0.93 -8.20 -20.97
C TYR A 392 -2.09 -8.91 -21.66
N HIS A 393 -3.29 -8.87 -21.08
CA HIS A 393 -4.47 -9.52 -21.62
C HIS A 393 -5.19 -8.70 -22.70
N GLY A 394 -5.16 -7.39 -22.59
CA GLY A 394 -5.90 -6.45 -23.43
C GLY A 394 -7.43 -6.59 -23.28
N PRO A 395 -8.22 -5.76 -23.96
CA PRO A 395 -9.67 -5.79 -23.84
C PRO A 395 -10.29 -7.13 -24.24
N GLU A 396 -9.75 -7.79 -25.28
CA GLU A 396 -10.21 -9.09 -25.70
C GLU A 396 -9.92 -10.20 -24.66
N GLY A 397 -8.73 -10.16 -24.04
CA GLY A 397 -8.36 -11.13 -23.01
C GLY A 397 -9.22 -10.97 -21.76
N ILE A 398 -9.41 -9.74 -21.27
CA ILE A 398 -10.30 -9.46 -20.14
C ILE A 398 -11.73 -9.91 -20.43
N THR A 399 -12.23 -9.63 -21.64
CA THR A 399 -13.56 -10.10 -22.08
C THR A 399 -13.66 -11.62 -22.09
N ARG A 400 -12.61 -12.35 -22.55
CA ARG A 400 -12.61 -13.83 -22.52
C ARG A 400 -12.65 -14.38 -21.10
N ILE A 401 -11.89 -13.78 -20.18
CA ILE A 401 -11.85 -14.17 -18.76
C ILE A 401 -13.23 -13.93 -18.10
N ALA A 402 -13.82 -12.75 -18.31
CA ALA A 402 -15.15 -12.44 -17.81
C ALA A 402 -16.24 -13.40 -18.35
N ARG A 403 -16.17 -13.71 -19.65
CA ARG A 403 -17.07 -14.69 -20.28
C ARG A 403 -16.84 -16.10 -19.76
N HIS A 404 -15.60 -16.47 -19.41
CA HIS A 404 -15.33 -17.78 -18.80
C HIS A 404 -16.02 -17.89 -17.45
N ALA A 405 -15.78 -16.98 -16.51
CA ALA A 405 -16.41 -17.00 -15.20
C ALA A 405 -17.95 -17.03 -15.29
N HIS A 406 -18.52 -16.15 -16.13
CA HIS A 406 -19.96 -16.11 -16.37
C HIS A 406 -20.52 -17.42 -16.97
N ARG A 407 -19.81 -17.99 -17.96
CA ARG A 407 -20.22 -19.26 -18.59
C ARG A 407 -20.21 -20.42 -17.62
N GLN A 408 -19.19 -20.52 -16.74
CA GLN A 408 -19.12 -21.55 -15.71
C GLN A 408 -20.29 -21.44 -14.74
N ALA A 409 -20.61 -20.24 -14.27
CA ALA A 409 -21.78 -20.01 -13.45
C ALA A 409 -23.09 -20.39 -14.16
N HIS A 410 -23.24 -20.07 -15.45
CA HIS A 410 -24.45 -20.45 -16.21
C HIS A 410 -24.58 -21.95 -16.43
N ARG A 411 -23.48 -22.66 -16.69
CA ARG A 411 -23.46 -24.13 -16.82
C ARG A 411 -23.89 -24.77 -15.51
N LEU A 412 -23.34 -24.29 -14.39
CA LEU A 412 -23.70 -24.76 -13.04
C LEU A 412 -25.18 -24.50 -12.74
N ALA A 413 -25.67 -23.28 -12.98
CA ALA A 413 -27.07 -22.91 -12.77
C ALA A 413 -28.01 -23.81 -13.57
N THR A 414 -27.69 -24.09 -14.83
CA THR A 414 -28.48 -24.94 -15.71
C THR A 414 -28.55 -26.38 -15.19
N ALA A 415 -27.42 -26.95 -14.78
CA ALA A 415 -27.34 -28.31 -14.25
C ALA A 415 -28.08 -28.45 -12.92
N LEU A 416 -27.90 -27.48 -11.98
CA LEU A 416 -28.60 -27.48 -10.71
C LEU A 416 -30.11 -27.32 -10.86
N ALA A 417 -30.57 -26.42 -11.75
CA ALA A 417 -31.99 -26.27 -12.04
C ALA A 417 -32.59 -27.56 -12.64
N ALA A 418 -31.88 -28.24 -13.52
CA ALA A 418 -32.30 -29.55 -14.06
C ALA A 418 -32.38 -30.65 -12.99
N ALA A 419 -31.53 -30.55 -11.93
CA ALA A 419 -31.57 -31.43 -10.77
C ALA A 419 -32.64 -31.03 -9.72
N GLY A 420 -33.41 -29.94 -9.98
CA GLY A 420 -34.46 -29.45 -9.08
C GLY A 420 -33.99 -28.49 -7.98
N VAL A 421 -32.79 -28.02 -8.04
CA VAL A 421 -32.30 -26.97 -7.11
C VAL A 421 -32.78 -25.60 -7.61
N SER A 422 -33.36 -24.81 -6.72
CA SER A 422 -33.86 -23.47 -7.07
C SER A 422 -32.72 -22.46 -7.11
N VAL A 423 -32.49 -21.85 -8.28
CA VAL A 423 -31.63 -20.69 -8.46
C VAL A 423 -32.46 -19.43 -8.18
N ALA A 424 -32.07 -18.63 -7.22
CA ALA A 424 -32.88 -17.53 -6.70
C ALA A 424 -33.07 -16.36 -7.70
N HIS A 425 -32.10 -16.13 -8.57
CA HIS A 425 -32.09 -15.00 -9.49
C HIS A 425 -31.92 -15.45 -10.95
N GLU A 426 -32.69 -14.85 -11.86
CA GLU A 426 -32.57 -15.10 -13.31
C GLU A 426 -31.42 -14.28 -13.92
N ALA A 427 -31.11 -13.13 -13.32
CA ALA A 427 -30.04 -12.24 -13.76
C ALA A 427 -28.85 -12.31 -12.78
N TYR A 428 -27.70 -12.74 -13.26
CA TYR A 428 -26.46 -12.91 -12.49
C TYR A 428 -25.22 -12.77 -13.41
N PHE A 429 -24.07 -12.53 -12.81
CA PHE A 429 -22.79 -12.57 -13.52
C PHE A 429 -22.07 -13.90 -13.29
N ASP A 430 -21.44 -14.10 -12.15
CA ASP A 430 -20.61 -15.26 -11.82
C ASP A 430 -20.99 -15.95 -10.50
N THR A 431 -21.87 -15.36 -9.72
CA THR A 431 -22.28 -15.83 -8.40
C THR A 431 -23.74 -16.24 -8.39
N LEU A 432 -24.01 -17.43 -7.89
CA LEU A 432 -25.34 -18.01 -7.79
C LEU A 432 -25.80 -18.08 -6.35
N THR A 433 -27.03 -17.64 -6.08
CA THR A 433 -27.75 -17.90 -4.82
C THR A 433 -28.69 -19.07 -5.00
N LEU A 434 -28.53 -20.13 -4.20
CA LEU A 434 -29.19 -21.43 -4.32
C LEU A 434 -29.98 -21.74 -3.07
N SER A 435 -31.25 -22.14 -3.27
CA SER A 435 -32.16 -22.52 -2.15
C SER A 435 -32.06 -24.02 -1.85
N VAL A 436 -31.80 -24.33 -0.58
CA VAL A 436 -31.63 -25.69 -0.05
C VAL A 436 -32.30 -25.84 1.32
N PRO A 437 -33.61 -25.81 1.43
CA PRO A 437 -34.35 -25.72 2.70
C PRO A 437 -33.82 -26.66 3.79
N GLY A 438 -33.27 -26.11 4.88
CA GLY A 438 -32.65 -26.83 6.00
C GLY A 438 -31.39 -27.62 5.62
N GLY A 439 -30.82 -27.42 4.45
CA GLY A 439 -29.71 -28.24 3.89
C GLY A 439 -28.39 -27.55 3.70
N ALA A 440 -28.30 -26.24 3.95
CA ALA A 440 -27.14 -25.45 3.58
C ALA A 440 -25.82 -25.97 4.18
N GLU A 441 -25.83 -26.32 5.47
CA GLU A 441 -24.63 -26.86 6.14
C GLU A 441 -24.23 -28.24 5.62
N LYS A 442 -25.21 -29.07 5.24
CA LYS A 442 -24.94 -30.37 4.62
C LYS A 442 -24.28 -30.22 3.23
N VAL A 443 -24.76 -29.26 2.45
CA VAL A 443 -24.16 -28.96 1.15
C VAL A 443 -22.75 -28.43 1.33
N ARG A 444 -22.53 -27.49 2.27
CA ARG A 444 -21.21 -26.98 2.57
C ARG A 444 -20.22 -28.10 2.96
N ALA A 445 -20.63 -28.97 3.87
CA ALA A 445 -19.77 -30.07 4.33
C ALA A 445 -19.44 -31.05 3.18
N ALA A 446 -20.40 -31.35 2.33
CA ALA A 446 -20.18 -32.23 1.16
C ALA A 446 -19.27 -31.55 0.12
N ALA A 447 -19.45 -30.26 -0.15
CA ALA A 447 -18.57 -29.50 -1.03
C ALA A 447 -17.14 -29.47 -0.48
N GLU A 448 -16.99 -29.21 0.82
CA GLU A 448 -15.69 -29.24 1.50
C GLU A 448 -15.02 -30.62 1.39
N GLU A 449 -15.76 -31.69 1.56
CA GLU A 449 -15.24 -33.07 1.37
C GLU A 449 -14.77 -33.30 -0.07
N ASN A 450 -15.47 -32.72 -1.06
CA ASN A 450 -15.12 -32.77 -2.47
C ASN A 450 -14.01 -31.78 -2.90
N GLY A 451 -13.44 -31.03 -1.94
CA GLY A 451 -12.30 -30.12 -2.21
C GLY A 451 -12.68 -28.69 -2.57
N VAL A 452 -13.94 -28.30 -2.45
CA VAL A 452 -14.46 -26.97 -2.82
C VAL A 452 -15.09 -26.27 -1.61
N ASN A 453 -14.83 -24.99 -1.46
CA ASN A 453 -15.48 -24.15 -0.47
C ASN A 453 -16.65 -23.38 -1.09
N VAL A 454 -17.84 -23.47 -0.48
CA VAL A 454 -19.03 -22.71 -0.85
C VAL A 454 -19.55 -21.91 0.35
N ARG A 455 -20.26 -20.82 0.12
CA ARG A 455 -20.69 -19.91 1.18
C ARG A 455 -22.08 -20.24 1.70
N VAL A 456 -22.19 -20.54 2.98
CA VAL A 456 -23.49 -20.61 3.68
C VAL A 456 -23.92 -19.20 4.07
N VAL A 457 -25.11 -18.79 3.66
CA VAL A 457 -25.72 -17.50 4.02
C VAL A 457 -26.60 -17.66 5.26
N ASP A 458 -27.45 -18.67 5.23
CA ASP A 458 -28.35 -19.08 6.33
C ASP A 458 -28.64 -20.58 6.21
N ALA A 459 -29.55 -21.09 7.02
CA ALA A 459 -29.91 -22.51 7.05
C ALA A 459 -30.45 -23.05 5.70
N ASP A 460 -30.99 -22.17 4.86
CA ASP A 460 -31.75 -22.50 3.65
C ASP A 460 -31.02 -22.04 2.36
N THR A 461 -29.90 -21.31 2.49
CA THR A 461 -29.29 -20.60 1.37
C THR A 461 -27.79 -20.85 1.28
N VAL A 462 -27.32 -21.26 0.10
CA VAL A 462 -25.90 -21.40 -0.26
C VAL A 462 -25.60 -20.48 -1.45
N ARG A 463 -24.42 -19.83 -1.43
CA ARG A 463 -23.87 -19.13 -2.60
C ARG A 463 -22.64 -19.83 -3.14
N VAL A 464 -22.53 -19.80 -4.46
CA VAL A 464 -21.41 -20.39 -5.21
C VAL A 464 -20.94 -19.36 -6.24
N ALA A 465 -19.68 -18.98 -6.18
CA ALA A 465 -19.06 -18.04 -7.10
C ALA A 465 -18.07 -18.75 -8.03
N CYS A 466 -18.14 -18.49 -9.32
CA CYS A 466 -17.17 -18.93 -10.32
C CYS A 466 -16.20 -17.80 -10.65
N ASP A 467 -14.99 -18.16 -11.09
CA ASP A 467 -13.94 -17.20 -11.40
C ASP A 467 -13.09 -17.66 -12.60
N GLU A 468 -11.94 -17.00 -12.79
CA GLU A 468 -10.99 -17.29 -13.87
C GLU A 468 -10.45 -18.73 -13.80
N THR A 469 -10.34 -19.31 -12.61
CA THR A 469 -9.69 -20.60 -12.38
C THR A 469 -10.67 -21.77 -12.38
N THR A 470 -11.99 -21.49 -12.35
CA THR A 470 -13.04 -22.50 -12.25
C THR A 470 -13.03 -23.45 -13.45
N VAL A 471 -12.92 -24.76 -13.20
CA VAL A 471 -12.89 -25.83 -14.20
C VAL A 471 -14.05 -26.81 -14.04
N ASP A 472 -14.20 -27.77 -14.97
CA ASP A 472 -15.30 -28.75 -14.96
C ASP A 472 -15.29 -29.64 -13.73
N GLU A 473 -14.12 -29.96 -13.19
CA GLU A 473 -13.96 -30.74 -11.97
C GLU A 473 -14.55 -30.03 -10.74
N ASP A 474 -14.38 -28.70 -10.66
CA ASP A 474 -14.95 -27.89 -9.56
C ASP A 474 -16.49 -27.87 -9.64
N LEU A 475 -17.02 -27.68 -10.86
CA LEU A 475 -18.46 -27.69 -11.08
C LEU A 475 -19.07 -29.05 -10.78
N ALA A 476 -18.39 -30.15 -11.13
CA ALA A 476 -18.80 -31.52 -10.80
C ALA A 476 -18.83 -31.74 -9.28
N ALA A 477 -17.80 -31.29 -8.56
CA ALA A 477 -17.73 -31.36 -7.10
C ALA A 477 -18.89 -30.62 -6.41
N VAL A 478 -19.22 -29.43 -6.91
CA VAL A 478 -20.40 -28.67 -6.46
C VAL A 478 -21.70 -29.44 -6.75
N LEU A 479 -21.89 -29.93 -7.98
CA LEU A 479 -23.10 -30.71 -8.33
C LEU A 479 -23.30 -31.91 -7.41
N GLU A 480 -22.24 -32.68 -7.16
CA GLU A 480 -22.26 -33.81 -6.25
C GLU A 480 -22.64 -33.40 -4.82
N ALA A 481 -22.16 -32.26 -4.34
CA ALA A 481 -22.52 -31.73 -3.02
C ALA A 481 -24.02 -31.42 -2.90
N PHE A 482 -24.65 -31.00 -4.00
CA PHE A 482 -26.10 -30.82 -4.09
C PHE A 482 -26.87 -32.13 -4.36
N GLY A 483 -26.19 -33.27 -4.48
CA GLY A 483 -26.78 -34.55 -4.79
C GLY A 483 -27.16 -34.74 -6.26
N ALA A 484 -26.61 -33.93 -7.15
CA ALA A 484 -26.78 -34.01 -8.59
C ALA A 484 -25.65 -34.83 -9.23
N SER A 485 -25.89 -35.38 -10.44
CA SER A 485 -24.83 -36.07 -11.18
C SER A 485 -23.94 -35.10 -11.93
N ALA A 486 -22.63 -35.31 -11.88
CA ALA A 486 -21.67 -34.61 -12.71
C ALA A 486 -21.98 -34.69 -14.24
N ASP A 487 -22.60 -35.80 -14.69
CA ASP A 487 -23.02 -35.96 -16.08
C ASP A 487 -24.13 -34.98 -16.52
N ALA A 488 -24.77 -34.29 -15.59
CA ALA A 488 -25.76 -33.25 -15.88
C ALA A 488 -25.13 -31.93 -16.34
N LEU A 489 -23.82 -31.79 -16.21
CA LEU A 489 -23.12 -30.56 -16.61
C LEU A 489 -23.17 -30.42 -18.15
N PRO A 490 -23.75 -29.31 -18.66
CA PRO A 490 -23.75 -29.06 -20.10
C PRO A 490 -22.31 -28.96 -20.64
N ALA A 491 -22.05 -29.57 -21.80
CA ALA A 491 -20.74 -29.44 -22.45
C ALA A 491 -20.36 -27.97 -22.64
N GLU A 492 -19.08 -27.66 -22.47
CA GLU A 492 -18.58 -26.34 -22.78
C GLU A 492 -18.69 -26.08 -24.29
N SER A 493 -19.48 -25.08 -24.67
CA SER A 493 -19.63 -24.66 -26.05
C SER A 493 -18.68 -23.51 -26.37
N HIS A 494 -17.74 -23.76 -27.26
CA HIS A 494 -16.86 -22.74 -27.81
C HIS A 494 -17.42 -22.05 -29.06
N GLU A 495 -18.52 -22.58 -29.61
CA GLU A 495 -19.14 -22.07 -30.85
C GLU A 495 -20.27 -21.09 -30.52
N GLY A 496 -20.21 -19.88 -31.08
CA GLY A 496 -21.31 -18.93 -31.08
C GLY A 496 -21.33 -17.93 -29.91
N ALA A 497 -20.22 -17.40 -29.53
CA ALA A 497 -19.92 -16.59 -28.32
C ALA A 497 -20.64 -15.24 -28.16
N VAL A 498 -21.83 -15.02 -28.72
CA VAL A 498 -22.52 -13.72 -28.58
C VAL A 498 -23.57 -13.72 -27.46
N ALA A 499 -24.15 -14.86 -27.13
CA ALA A 499 -25.18 -14.93 -26.09
C ALA A 499 -24.55 -14.93 -24.70
N LEU A 500 -25.07 -14.07 -23.80
CA LEU A 500 -24.74 -14.01 -22.38
C LEU A 500 -26.02 -14.35 -21.58
N PRO A 501 -26.42 -15.64 -21.53
CA PRO A 501 -27.61 -16.05 -20.81
C PRO A 501 -27.44 -15.77 -19.31
N GLY A 502 -28.44 -15.13 -18.68
CA GLY A 502 -28.31 -14.65 -17.29
C GLY A 502 -27.86 -13.17 -17.20
N ILE A 503 -27.39 -12.55 -18.31
CA ILE A 503 -27.20 -11.09 -18.37
C ILE A 503 -28.26 -10.50 -19.30
N PRO A 504 -29.27 -9.74 -18.79
CA PRO A 504 -30.29 -9.09 -19.60
C PRO A 504 -29.69 -8.25 -20.72
N ALA A 505 -30.31 -8.25 -21.89
CA ALA A 505 -29.75 -7.56 -23.06
C ALA A 505 -29.51 -6.05 -22.82
N GLU A 506 -30.41 -5.42 -22.06
CA GLU A 506 -30.32 -4.02 -21.64
C GLU A 506 -29.21 -3.75 -20.62
N ALA A 507 -28.75 -4.76 -19.91
CA ALA A 507 -27.65 -4.69 -18.96
C ALA A 507 -26.29 -5.01 -19.58
N GLN A 508 -26.25 -5.47 -20.85
CA GLN A 508 -24.99 -5.81 -21.52
C GLN A 508 -24.25 -4.55 -21.96
N ARG A 509 -22.93 -4.57 -21.77
CA ARG A 509 -22.04 -3.50 -22.21
C ARG A 509 -22.01 -3.43 -23.74
N SER A 510 -22.17 -2.23 -24.29
CA SER A 510 -22.04 -1.95 -25.73
C SER A 510 -20.86 -1.01 -26.04
N SER A 511 -20.33 -0.32 -25.06
CA SER A 511 -19.21 0.62 -25.23
C SER A 511 -17.88 -0.11 -25.27
N GLU A 512 -16.97 0.39 -26.09
CA GLU A 512 -15.55 -0.04 -26.09
C GLU A 512 -14.85 0.40 -24.81
N PHE A 513 -13.78 -0.28 -24.44
CA PHE A 513 -12.93 0.04 -23.30
C PHE A 513 -11.47 -0.38 -23.59
N MET A 514 -10.52 0.21 -22.86
CA MET A 514 -9.10 -0.05 -23.00
C MET A 514 -8.61 0.08 -24.46
N THR A 515 -9.08 1.12 -25.14
CA THR A 515 -8.78 1.38 -26.56
C THR A 515 -7.37 1.95 -26.75
N HIS A 516 -6.75 2.49 -25.70
CA HIS A 516 -5.40 3.05 -25.78
C HIS A 516 -4.39 1.98 -26.23
N PRO A 517 -3.40 2.30 -27.10
CA PRO A 517 -2.42 1.35 -27.63
C PRO A 517 -1.66 0.54 -26.60
N VAL A 518 -1.44 1.07 -25.39
CA VAL A 518 -0.75 0.33 -24.32
C VAL A 518 -1.46 -0.98 -23.96
N PHE A 519 -2.79 -1.01 -24.03
CA PHE A 519 -3.58 -2.23 -23.79
C PHE A 519 -3.70 -3.14 -25.01
N ASN A 520 -3.13 -2.75 -26.14
CA ASN A 520 -3.26 -3.44 -27.44
C ASN A 520 -1.90 -3.80 -28.07
N THR A 521 -0.81 -3.72 -27.30
CA THR A 521 0.55 -3.90 -27.85
C THR A 521 1.33 -5.04 -27.18
N HIS A 522 1.26 -5.22 -25.86
CA HIS A 522 2.21 -6.03 -25.09
C HIS A 522 1.66 -7.42 -24.71
N HIS A 523 1.08 -8.14 -25.67
CA HIS A 523 0.36 -9.39 -25.46
C HIS A 523 1.25 -10.65 -25.48
N SER A 524 2.49 -10.57 -25.95
CA SER A 524 3.44 -11.67 -25.85
C SER A 524 4.34 -11.52 -24.62
N GLU A 525 4.78 -12.64 -24.04
CA GLU A 525 5.67 -12.65 -22.89
C GLU A 525 6.94 -11.83 -23.15
N THR A 526 7.55 -11.93 -24.32
CA THR A 526 8.73 -11.15 -24.70
C THR A 526 8.45 -9.64 -24.76
N GLN A 527 7.31 -9.23 -25.33
CA GLN A 527 6.93 -7.82 -25.37
C GLN A 527 6.69 -7.28 -23.97
N MET A 528 5.95 -8.02 -23.14
CA MET A 528 5.67 -7.65 -21.77
C MET A 528 6.94 -7.56 -20.92
N LEU A 529 7.84 -8.54 -21.04
CA LEU A 529 9.14 -8.54 -20.37
C LEU A 529 9.95 -7.28 -20.69
N ARG A 530 9.99 -6.89 -21.98
CA ARG A 530 10.74 -5.71 -22.45
C ARG A 530 10.05 -4.42 -22.00
N TYR A 531 8.73 -4.37 -21.98
CA TYR A 531 7.96 -3.25 -21.47
C TYR A 531 8.27 -3.02 -19.98
N LEU A 532 8.14 -4.05 -19.14
CA LEU A 532 8.48 -3.99 -17.71
C LEU A 532 9.93 -3.59 -17.48
N ARG A 533 10.88 -4.12 -18.28
CA ARG A 533 12.29 -3.73 -18.18
C ARG A 533 12.52 -2.27 -18.55
N ARG A 534 11.82 -1.74 -19.57
CA ARG A 534 11.89 -0.31 -19.93
C ARG A 534 11.40 0.54 -18.76
N LEU A 535 10.23 0.25 -18.20
CA LEU A 535 9.67 1.02 -17.10
C LEU A 535 10.60 1.01 -15.88
N SER A 536 11.02 -0.16 -15.41
CA SER A 536 11.94 -0.25 -14.27
C SER A 536 13.30 0.39 -14.53
N GLY A 537 13.70 0.48 -15.79
CA GLY A 537 14.94 1.16 -16.19
C GLY A 537 14.90 2.68 -16.00
N TYR A 538 13.72 3.28 -16.00
CA TYR A 538 13.52 4.72 -15.80
C TYR A 538 13.59 5.14 -14.33
N ASP A 539 13.45 4.21 -13.43
CA ASP A 539 13.25 4.49 -12.02
C ASP A 539 14.51 4.23 -11.17
N LEU A 540 14.58 4.92 -10.03
CA LEU A 540 15.47 4.59 -8.93
C LEU A 540 14.70 3.84 -7.84
N ALA A 541 15.29 2.75 -7.35
CA ALA A 541 14.81 1.94 -6.24
C ALA A 541 16.03 1.41 -5.45
N LEU A 542 15.83 0.73 -4.31
CA LEU A 542 16.92 0.27 -3.45
C LEU A 542 17.85 -0.76 -4.10
N ASP A 543 17.43 -1.40 -5.19
CA ASP A 543 18.28 -2.29 -5.97
C ASP A 543 19.37 -1.55 -6.78
N ARG A 544 19.33 -0.21 -6.77
CA ARG A 544 20.28 0.67 -7.47
C ARG A 544 21.07 1.58 -6.54
N THR A 545 20.44 2.10 -5.51
CA THR A 545 21.01 3.18 -4.70
C THR A 545 20.26 3.29 -3.38
N MET A 546 20.89 3.84 -2.37
CA MET A 546 20.24 4.26 -1.14
C MET A 546 19.09 5.24 -1.41
N ILE A 547 18.04 5.11 -0.62
CA ILE A 547 16.91 6.06 -0.58
C ILE A 547 16.88 6.72 0.80
N PRO A 548 17.60 7.82 1.02
CA PRO A 548 17.81 8.42 2.34
C PRO A 548 16.64 9.31 2.78
N LEU A 549 15.43 8.76 2.78
CA LEU A 549 14.20 9.50 3.09
C LEU A 549 13.92 9.56 4.57
N GLY A 550 14.03 10.70 5.17
CA GLY A 550 13.60 10.94 6.53
C GLY A 550 12.09 10.78 6.72
N SER A 551 11.71 10.31 7.90
CA SER A 551 10.36 9.93 8.28
C SER A 551 9.78 8.73 7.51
N CYS A 552 10.61 8.04 6.73
CA CYS A 552 10.25 6.79 6.07
C CYS A 552 11.45 5.88 5.94
N THR A 553 11.62 4.96 6.86
CA THR A 553 12.70 3.97 6.86
C THR A 553 12.63 3.12 5.58
N MET A 554 13.61 3.29 4.70
CA MET A 554 13.73 2.57 3.44
C MET A 554 14.86 1.53 3.53
N LYS A 555 14.70 0.53 4.40
CA LYS A 555 15.65 -0.56 4.49
C LYS A 555 15.42 -1.62 3.42
N LEU A 556 16.49 -2.25 2.98
CA LEU A 556 16.43 -3.28 1.95
C LEU A 556 15.73 -4.54 2.50
N ASN A 557 14.82 -5.09 1.70
CA ASN A 557 14.14 -6.35 1.96
C ASN A 557 15.03 -7.52 1.53
N ALA A 558 15.25 -8.51 2.39
CA ALA A 558 15.94 -9.71 2.00
C ALA A 558 15.12 -10.58 1.05
N THR A 559 15.76 -11.22 0.09
CA THR A 559 15.06 -12.08 -0.88
C THR A 559 14.35 -13.26 -0.21
N ALA A 560 14.97 -13.85 0.84
CA ALA A 560 14.36 -14.93 1.62
C ALA A 560 13.07 -14.50 2.34
N GLU A 561 12.92 -13.22 2.71
CA GLU A 561 11.68 -12.68 3.31
C GLU A 561 10.53 -12.67 2.30
N MET A 562 10.85 -12.45 1.03
CA MET A 562 9.86 -12.31 -0.05
C MET A 562 9.38 -13.65 -0.62
N GLU A 563 10.13 -14.74 -0.43
CA GLU A 563 9.89 -16.01 -1.13
C GLU A 563 8.53 -16.63 -0.80
N SER A 564 8.16 -16.61 0.48
CA SER A 564 6.96 -17.32 0.96
C SER A 564 5.64 -16.72 0.53
N ILE A 565 5.58 -15.45 0.17
CA ILE A 565 4.32 -14.77 -0.17
C ILE A 565 3.65 -15.30 -1.43
N SER A 566 4.42 -15.95 -2.32
CA SER A 566 3.90 -16.56 -3.56
C SER A 566 3.63 -18.06 -3.42
N TRP A 567 3.77 -18.66 -2.23
CA TRP A 567 3.40 -20.06 -2.02
C TRP A 567 1.88 -20.21 -1.97
N PRO A 568 1.30 -21.22 -2.65
CA PRO A 568 -0.16 -21.38 -2.70
C PRO A 568 -0.81 -21.45 -1.33
N GLU A 569 -0.17 -22.07 -0.35
CA GLU A 569 -0.66 -22.21 1.01
C GLU A 569 -0.78 -20.86 1.75
N PHE A 570 -0.11 -19.82 1.26
CA PHE A 570 -0.27 -18.44 1.75
C PHE A 570 -1.07 -17.56 0.78
N CYS A 571 -0.88 -17.68 -0.53
CA CYS A 571 -1.48 -16.73 -1.46
C CYS A 571 -2.85 -17.14 -2.02
N SER A 572 -3.23 -18.46 -1.97
CA SER A 572 -4.45 -18.97 -2.61
C SER A 572 -5.56 -19.32 -1.61
N ILE A 573 -5.55 -18.77 -0.40
CA ILE A 573 -6.57 -19.00 0.62
C ILE A 573 -7.47 -17.78 0.75
N HIS A 574 -8.78 -18.03 0.71
CA HIS A 574 -9.79 -17.00 0.84
C HIS A 574 -9.87 -16.48 2.30
N PRO A 575 -10.06 -15.18 2.56
CA PRO A 575 -10.09 -14.62 3.92
C PRO A 575 -11.21 -15.17 4.81
N TYR A 576 -12.26 -15.70 4.20
CA TYR A 576 -13.39 -16.32 4.90
C TYR A 576 -13.42 -17.85 4.75
N ALA A 577 -12.28 -18.47 4.40
CA ALA A 577 -12.15 -19.93 4.38
C ALA A 577 -12.36 -20.51 5.80
N PRO A 578 -12.88 -21.74 5.93
CA PRO A 578 -13.08 -22.40 7.23
C PRO A 578 -11.83 -22.43 8.12
N GLU A 579 -11.99 -22.28 9.43
CA GLU A 579 -10.89 -22.21 10.40
C GLU A 579 -9.95 -23.41 10.34
N ASN A 580 -10.50 -24.62 10.12
CA ASN A 580 -9.72 -25.85 9.97
C ASN A 580 -8.83 -25.88 8.72
N GLN A 581 -9.00 -24.95 7.81
CA GLN A 581 -8.16 -24.79 6.60
C GLN A 581 -7.11 -23.69 6.74
N THR A 582 -7.17 -22.89 7.81
CA THR A 582 -6.36 -21.66 7.99
C THR A 582 -5.50 -21.69 9.24
N GLU A 583 -5.20 -22.89 9.77
CA GLU A 583 -4.44 -23.04 11.02
C GLU A 583 -3.02 -22.41 10.92
N GLY A 584 -2.38 -22.56 9.77
CA GLY A 584 -1.06 -21.96 9.52
C GLY A 584 -1.11 -20.44 9.55
N TRP A 585 -2.10 -19.83 8.91
CA TRP A 585 -2.32 -18.39 8.93
C TRP A 585 -2.60 -17.88 10.35
N ARG A 586 -3.50 -18.52 11.07
CA ARG A 586 -3.84 -18.12 12.46
C ARG A 586 -2.63 -18.21 13.38
N HIS A 587 -1.81 -19.25 13.19
CA HIS A 587 -0.56 -19.41 13.94
C HIS A 587 0.45 -18.29 13.62
N LEU A 588 0.72 -18.02 12.35
CA LEU A 588 1.65 -16.98 11.92
C LEU A 588 1.24 -15.59 12.43
N ILE A 589 -0.05 -15.25 12.30
CA ILE A 589 -0.59 -13.97 12.73
C ILE A 589 -0.46 -13.81 14.25
N ALA A 590 -0.89 -14.80 15.02
CA ALA A 590 -0.84 -14.75 16.49
C ALA A 590 0.61 -14.65 17.00
N ASP A 591 1.56 -15.39 16.39
CA ASP A 591 2.96 -15.33 16.74
C ASP A 591 3.58 -13.96 16.39
N LEU A 592 3.26 -13.41 15.22
CA LEU A 592 3.71 -12.06 14.84
C LEU A 592 3.15 -10.99 15.79
N GLU A 593 1.85 -11.02 16.10
CA GLU A 593 1.23 -10.09 17.06
C GLU A 593 1.89 -10.18 18.45
N SER A 594 2.21 -11.40 18.92
CA SER A 594 2.92 -11.62 20.17
C SER A 594 4.34 -11.03 20.15
N ARG A 595 5.09 -11.22 19.06
CA ARG A 595 6.43 -10.66 18.89
C ARG A 595 6.40 -9.13 18.84
N LEU A 596 5.42 -8.54 18.12
CA LEU A 596 5.26 -7.10 18.05
C LEU A 596 4.86 -6.51 19.43
N ALA A 597 4.05 -7.22 20.21
CA ALA A 597 3.71 -6.83 21.57
C ALA A 597 4.95 -6.82 22.49
N GLU A 598 5.81 -7.84 22.42
CA GLU A 598 7.10 -7.87 23.16
C GLU A 598 8.00 -6.71 22.72
N ILE A 599 8.12 -6.45 21.41
CA ILE A 599 8.99 -5.40 20.88
C ILE A 599 8.55 -4.02 21.36
N THR A 600 7.25 -3.77 21.42
CA THR A 600 6.67 -2.46 21.71
C THR A 600 6.30 -2.23 23.19
N GLY A 601 6.23 -3.32 23.98
CA GLY A 601 5.86 -3.28 25.39
C GLY A 601 4.38 -3.08 25.65
N TYR A 602 3.52 -3.30 24.64
CA TYR A 602 2.07 -3.26 24.77
C TYR A 602 1.45 -4.61 25.17
N ALA A 603 0.22 -4.57 25.64
CA ALA A 603 -0.49 -5.76 26.09
C ALA A 603 -1.09 -6.60 24.93
N ALA A 604 -1.42 -5.97 23.82
CA ALA A 604 -1.96 -6.63 22.63
C ALA A 604 -1.69 -5.83 21.35
N VAL A 605 -1.64 -6.56 20.23
CA VAL A 605 -1.50 -6.01 18.88
C VAL A 605 -2.59 -6.60 17.99
N SER A 606 -3.09 -5.84 17.03
CA SER A 606 -3.93 -6.34 15.94
C SER A 606 -3.34 -5.94 14.60
N VAL A 607 -3.14 -6.91 13.70
CA VAL A 607 -2.62 -6.69 12.34
C VAL A 607 -3.71 -6.29 11.33
N THR A 608 -4.97 -6.19 11.75
CA THR A 608 -6.12 -5.87 10.89
C THR A 608 -5.94 -4.58 10.06
N PRO A 609 -5.40 -3.46 10.59
CA PRO A 609 -5.28 -2.25 9.79
C PRO A 609 -4.33 -2.43 8.60
N ASN A 610 -4.84 -2.18 7.39
CA ASN A 610 -4.14 -2.38 6.12
C ASN A 610 -3.37 -1.14 5.62
N ALA A 611 -3.10 -0.20 6.48
CA ALA A 611 -2.19 0.94 6.29
C ALA A 611 -1.87 1.60 7.63
N GLY A 612 -0.77 2.37 7.71
CA GLY A 612 -0.46 3.18 8.89
C GLY A 612 -1.61 4.11 9.27
N SER A 613 -2.21 4.78 8.28
CA SER A 613 -3.38 5.65 8.49
C SER A 613 -4.62 4.93 9.02
N GLN A 614 -4.81 3.65 8.69
CA GLN A 614 -5.87 2.83 9.28
C GLN A 614 -5.52 2.42 10.72
N GLY A 615 -4.25 2.15 11.01
CA GLY A 615 -3.76 1.96 12.38
C GLY A 615 -3.93 3.21 13.24
N GLU A 616 -3.64 4.40 12.68
CA GLU A 616 -3.92 5.68 13.34
C GLU A 616 -5.41 5.82 13.69
N PHE A 617 -6.28 5.57 12.70
CA PHE A 617 -7.73 5.63 12.92
C PHE A 617 -8.18 4.59 13.95
N ALA A 618 -7.72 3.35 13.87
CA ALA A 618 -8.08 2.27 14.79
C ALA A 618 -7.71 2.59 16.24
N GLY A 619 -6.50 3.12 16.46
CA GLY A 619 -6.02 3.50 17.78
C GLY A 619 -6.79 4.69 18.37
N LEU A 620 -7.03 5.73 17.58
CA LEU A 620 -7.82 6.90 18.02
C LEU A 620 -9.29 6.52 18.24
N TRP A 621 -9.84 5.63 17.42
CA TRP A 621 -11.17 5.05 17.61
C TRP A 621 -11.25 4.28 18.94
N ALA A 622 -10.25 3.45 19.25
CA ALA A 622 -10.17 2.72 20.52
C ALA A 622 -10.20 3.68 21.72
N ILE A 623 -9.40 4.76 21.69
CA ILE A 623 -9.42 5.81 22.70
C ILE A 623 -10.81 6.44 22.82
N ARG A 624 -11.43 6.76 21.68
CA ARG A 624 -12.75 7.41 21.67
C ARG A 624 -13.84 6.52 22.25
N GLN A 625 -13.84 5.22 21.93
CA GLN A 625 -14.79 4.24 22.50
C GLN A 625 -14.53 4.05 24.01
N TYR A 626 -13.28 3.94 24.42
CA TYR A 626 -12.90 3.87 25.83
C TYR A 626 -13.50 5.02 26.66
N HIS A 627 -13.46 6.25 26.17
CA HIS A 627 -14.08 7.41 26.85
C HIS A 627 -15.60 7.36 26.79
N LYS A 628 -16.20 6.96 25.67
CA LYS A 628 -17.66 6.84 25.51
C LYS A 628 -18.24 5.81 26.48
N ASP A 629 -17.62 4.66 26.63
CA ASP A 629 -18.07 3.59 27.51
C ASP A 629 -18.03 3.98 29.01
N ARG A 630 -17.20 4.96 29.35
CA ARG A 630 -17.10 5.55 30.70
C ARG A 630 -18.02 6.74 30.93
N GLY A 631 -18.91 7.03 29.99
CA GLY A 631 -19.81 8.18 30.08
C GLY A 631 -19.09 9.53 29.88
N GLN A 632 -17.93 9.52 29.23
CA GLN A 632 -17.08 10.70 29.02
C GLN A 632 -17.14 11.17 27.57
N GLN A 633 -18.33 11.22 26.97
CA GLN A 633 -18.53 11.61 25.55
C GLN A 633 -17.99 13.02 25.23
N GLN A 634 -17.89 13.91 26.23
CA GLN A 634 -17.35 15.25 26.10
C GLN A 634 -15.83 15.28 25.84
N ARG A 635 -15.09 14.19 26.12
CA ARG A 635 -13.66 14.09 25.82
C ARG A 635 -13.45 13.90 24.32
N ASP A 636 -13.36 15.01 23.59
CA ASP A 636 -13.31 15.09 22.14
C ASP A 636 -12.11 15.90 21.58
N VAL A 637 -11.14 16.26 22.43
CA VAL A 637 -9.94 17.02 22.05
C VAL A 637 -8.74 16.10 21.96
N CYS A 638 -8.01 16.17 20.83
CA CYS A 638 -6.70 15.56 20.64
C CYS A 638 -5.63 16.65 20.50
N LEU A 639 -4.66 16.65 21.42
CA LEU A 639 -3.48 17.50 21.31
C LEU A 639 -2.51 16.91 20.28
N ILE A 640 -1.98 17.74 19.37
CA ILE A 640 -1.05 17.30 18.33
C ILE A 640 0.08 18.31 18.23
N PRO A 641 1.36 17.91 18.44
CA PRO A 641 2.50 18.80 18.26
C PRO A 641 2.56 19.38 16.83
N ALA A 642 3.02 20.61 16.70
CA ALA A 642 3.14 21.28 15.39
C ALA A 642 4.08 20.54 14.43
N SER A 643 5.06 19.81 14.96
CA SER A 643 5.97 18.94 14.24
C SER A 643 5.36 17.64 13.72
N ALA A 644 4.20 17.20 14.25
CA ALA A 644 3.61 15.90 13.91
C ALA A 644 3.28 15.79 12.41
N HIS A 645 3.33 14.56 11.90
CA HIS A 645 2.97 14.26 10.52
C HIS A 645 1.52 14.69 10.21
N GLY A 646 1.24 15.13 8.99
CA GLY A 646 -0.09 15.62 8.59
C GLY A 646 -1.19 14.58 8.69
N THR A 647 -0.86 13.28 8.61
CA THR A 647 -1.81 12.16 8.79
C THR A 647 -2.42 12.13 10.19
N ASN A 648 -1.67 12.50 11.22
CA ASN A 648 -2.13 12.50 12.60
C ASN A 648 -3.36 13.39 12.78
N ALA A 649 -3.30 14.63 12.28
CA ALA A 649 -4.43 15.56 12.32
C ALA A 649 -5.63 15.08 11.51
N ALA A 650 -5.40 14.50 10.33
CA ALA A 650 -6.46 13.95 9.49
C ALA A 650 -7.14 12.75 10.15
N SER A 651 -6.37 11.84 10.77
CA SER A 651 -6.89 10.67 11.50
C SER A 651 -7.68 11.06 12.75
N ALA A 652 -7.26 12.07 13.47
CA ALA A 652 -7.98 12.60 14.63
C ALA A 652 -9.38 13.12 14.24
N VAL A 653 -9.48 13.86 13.13
CA VAL A 653 -10.77 14.34 12.60
C VAL A 653 -11.67 13.17 12.19
N LEU A 654 -11.13 12.12 11.58
CA LEU A 654 -11.88 10.93 11.19
C LEU A 654 -12.37 10.10 12.40
N ALA A 655 -11.74 10.24 13.56
CA ALA A 655 -12.15 9.61 14.82
C ALA A 655 -13.07 10.52 15.69
N ASP A 656 -13.66 11.58 15.13
CA ASP A 656 -14.51 12.56 15.84
C ASP A 656 -13.76 13.30 16.93
N LEU A 657 -12.48 13.63 16.72
CA LEU A 657 -11.67 14.40 17.64
C LEU A 657 -11.36 15.78 17.06
N LYS A 658 -11.34 16.78 17.92
CA LYS A 658 -10.95 18.16 17.60
C LYS A 658 -9.46 18.32 17.82
N VAL A 659 -8.76 18.73 16.79
CA VAL A 659 -7.33 18.95 16.83
C VAL A 659 -7.01 20.27 17.53
N VAL A 660 -6.15 20.20 18.54
CA VAL A 660 -5.55 21.37 19.20
C VAL A 660 -4.03 21.25 19.06
N VAL A 661 -3.44 22.19 18.37
CA VAL A 661 -1.99 22.18 18.09
C VAL A 661 -1.20 22.66 19.29
N VAL A 662 -0.16 21.90 19.67
CA VAL A 662 0.84 22.26 20.68
C VAL A 662 2.08 22.80 19.97
N ALA A 663 2.61 23.94 20.42
CA ALA A 663 3.77 24.57 19.82
C ALA A 663 5.05 23.75 20.00
N THR A 664 5.99 23.94 19.08
CA THR A 664 7.35 23.42 19.17
C THR A 664 8.27 24.46 19.85
N ALA A 665 9.15 24.01 20.71
CA ALA A 665 10.19 24.85 21.34
C ALA A 665 11.32 25.15 20.32
N GLU A 666 12.24 26.05 20.67
CA GLU A 666 13.34 26.46 19.76
C GLU A 666 14.31 25.33 19.44
N ASP A 667 14.45 24.36 20.33
CA ASP A 667 15.29 23.15 20.17
C ASP A 667 14.63 22.02 19.38
N GLY A 668 13.40 22.22 18.92
CA GLY A 668 12.63 21.23 18.17
C GLY A 668 11.82 20.26 19.03
N THR A 669 11.84 20.38 20.36
CA THR A 669 11.03 19.58 21.30
C THR A 669 9.61 20.14 21.46
N ILE A 670 8.73 19.44 22.18
CA ILE A 670 7.40 19.91 22.52
C ILE A 670 7.54 21.07 23.54
N SER A 671 6.89 22.22 23.28
CA SER A 671 6.88 23.33 24.26
C SER A 671 6.12 22.94 25.52
N ALA A 672 6.83 22.75 26.62
CA ALA A 672 6.24 22.39 27.93
C ALA A 672 5.23 23.44 28.43
N GLU A 673 5.53 24.75 28.27
CA GLU A 673 4.64 25.82 28.66
C GLU A 673 3.33 25.82 27.86
N ASP A 674 3.41 25.63 26.55
CA ASP A 674 2.22 25.57 25.68
C ASP A 674 1.40 24.30 25.95
N LEU A 675 2.08 23.17 26.18
CA LEU A 675 1.44 21.89 26.53
C LEU A 675 0.64 22.04 27.84
N ASP A 676 1.25 22.57 28.91
CA ASP A 676 0.59 22.76 30.22
C ASP A 676 -0.64 23.64 30.05
N ARG A 677 -0.52 24.75 29.35
CA ARG A 677 -1.62 25.67 29.04
C ARG A 677 -2.73 25.00 28.27
N LYS A 678 -2.41 24.20 27.23
CA LYS A 678 -3.39 23.49 26.38
C LYS A 678 -4.10 22.38 27.16
N ILE A 679 -3.40 21.70 28.06
CA ILE A 679 -4.00 20.71 28.97
C ILE A 679 -5.00 21.41 29.90
N GLU A 680 -4.63 22.52 30.52
CA GLU A 680 -5.50 23.27 31.41
C GLU A 680 -6.75 23.81 30.67
N GLU A 681 -6.58 24.42 29.50
CA GLU A 681 -7.68 24.94 28.67
C GLU A 681 -8.68 23.87 28.25
N ASN A 682 -8.26 22.60 28.17
CA ASN A 682 -9.06 21.48 27.65
C ASN A 682 -9.26 20.34 28.66
N ALA A 683 -8.97 20.52 29.92
CA ALA A 683 -8.91 19.47 30.95
C ALA A 683 -10.13 18.52 30.96
N ASP A 684 -11.37 19.07 30.89
CA ASP A 684 -12.60 18.28 30.87
C ASP A 684 -12.88 17.58 29.51
N ARG A 685 -12.22 18.02 28.46
CA ARG A 685 -12.44 17.57 27.08
C ARG A 685 -11.26 16.80 26.51
N LEU A 686 -10.13 16.76 27.20
CA LEU A 686 -8.93 16.09 26.70
C LEU A 686 -9.18 14.58 26.54
N ALA A 687 -9.20 14.11 25.32
CA ALA A 687 -9.30 12.69 24.98
C ALA A 687 -7.93 12.05 24.85
N ALA A 688 -7.03 12.72 24.10
CA ALA A 688 -5.70 12.19 23.82
C ALA A 688 -4.68 13.29 23.49
N ILE A 689 -3.40 12.92 23.58
CA ILE A 689 -2.31 13.52 22.82
C ILE A 689 -1.82 12.51 21.78
N MET A 690 -1.39 12.97 20.60
CA MET A 690 -0.77 12.13 19.57
C MET A 690 0.62 12.67 19.23
N ILE A 691 1.66 11.90 19.58
CA ILE A 691 3.08 12.29 19.47
C ILE A 691 3.80 11.33 18.53
N THR A 692 4.64 11.85 17.66
CA THR A 692 5.64 11.04 16.93
C THR A 692 6.90 10.95 17.81
N TYR A 693 7.41 9.75 18.07
CA TYR A 693 8.57 9.57 18.92
C TYR A 693 9.57 8.50 18.39
N PRO A 694 10.88 8.82 18.28
CA PRO A 694 11.47 10.18 18.40
C PRO A 694 10.78 11.17 17.46
N SER A 695 10.91 12.48 17.76
CA SER A 695 10.19 13.51 17.01
C SER A 695 10.63 13.56 15.54
N THR A 696 9.76 14.07 14.67
CA THR A 696 10.10 14.32 13.24
C THR A 696 11.22 15.34 13.06
N HIS A 697 11.71 15.98 14.14
CA HIS A 697 12.92 16.79 14.11
C HIS A 697 14.21 15.97 14.22
N GLY A 698 14.11 14.62 14.30
CA GLY A 698 15.24 13.71 14.42
C GLY A 698 15.86 13.68 15.81
N VAL A 699 15.12 14.05 16.84
CA VAL A 699 15.62 14.12 18.24
C VAL A 699 14.74 13.32 19.19
N TYR A 700 15.36 12.80 20.26
CA TYR A 700 14.65 12.25 21.41
C TYR A 700 14.26 13.37 22.35
N ASP A 701 12.95 13.62 22.53
CA ASP A 701 12.47 14.48 23.61
C ASP A 701 12.76 13.81 24.95
N ALA A 702 13.63 14.42 25.76
CA ALA A 702 14.04 13.86 27.04
C ALA A 702 12.86 13.77 28.03
N ASP A 703 11.90 14.68 27.91
CA ASP A 703 10.77 14.85 28.81
C ASP A 703 9.52 14.04 28.38
N VAL A 704 9.64 13.12 27.41
CA VAL A 704 8.48 12.40 26.86
C VAL A 704 7.65 11.69 27.93
N ARG A 705 8.30 11.12 28.96
CA ARG A 705 7.61 10.48 30.08
C ARG A 705 6.81 11.47 30.90
N GLU A 706 7.34 12.66 31.16
CA GLU A 706 6.62 13.75 31.83
C GLU A 706 5.42 14.22 31.00
N VAL A 707 5.57 14.31 29.68
CA VAL A 707 4.44 14.62 28.77
C VAL A 707 3.33 13.59 28.93
N CYS A 708 3.68 12.29 28.94
CA CYS A 708 2.71 11.20 29.14
C CYS A 708 2.00 11.33 30.50
N ASP A 709 2.76 11.53 31.58
CA ASP A 709 2.22 11.66 32.94
C ASP A 709 1.25 12.84 33.08
N LYS A 710 1.56 13.99 32.48
CA LYS A 710 0.69 15.17 32.45
C LYS A 710 -0.64 14.91 31.77
N VAL A 711 -0.62 14.23 30.64
CA VAL A 711 -1.82 13.87 29.88
C VAL A 711 -2.69 12.86 30.64
N HIS A 712 -2.07 11.86 31.25
CA HIS A 712 -2.77 10.88 32.09
C HIS A 712 -3.39 11.54 33.33
N ALA A 713 -2.67 12.44 33.98
CA ALA A 713 -3.18 13.21 35.17
C ALA A 713 -4.44 14.03 34.80
N ALA A 714 -4.54 14.52 33.56
CA ALA A 714 -5.71 15.21 33.04
C ALA A 714 -6.82 14.24 32.53
N GLY A 715 -6.59 12.92 32.60
CA GLY A 715 -7.54 11.87 32.17
C GLY A 715 -7.57 11.61 30.67
N GLY A 716 -6.61 12.13 29.91
CA GLY A 716 -6.40 11.80 28.50
C GLY A 716 -5.60 10.52 28.32
N GLN A 717 -5.50 10.05 27.06
CA GLN A 717 -4.70 8.91 26.66
C GLN A 717 -3.51 9.36 25.80
N VAL A 718 -2.44 8.57 25.77
CA VAL A 718 -1.23 8.88 24.99
C VAL A 718 -1.13 7.97 23.79
N TYR A 719 -1.18 8.56 22.62
CA TYR A 719 -0.94 7.90 21.34
C TYR A 719 0.49 8.18 20.89
N ILE A 720 1.33 7.15 20.78
CA ILE A 720 2.67 7.24 20.21
C ILE A 720 2.64 6.79 18.74
N ASP A 721 2.86 7.72 17.83
CA ASP A 721 3.01 7.40 16.40
C ASP A 721 4.28 6.57 16.18
N GLY A 722 4.09 5.35 15.71
CA GLY A 722 5.17 4.37 15.51
C GLY A 722 5.91 4.49 14.18
N ALA A 723 5.77 5.58 13.45
CA ALA A 723 6.49 5.81 12.19
C ALA A 723 8.02 5.75 12.38
N ASN A 724 8.52 6.24 13.50
CA ASN A 724 9.95 6.31 13.84
C ASN A 724 10.42 5.16 14.76
N LEU A 725 9.69 4.04 14.81
CA LEU A 725 10.01 2.88 15.67
C LEU A 725 11.39 2.29 15.39
N ASN A 726 11.95 2.51 14.19
CA ASN A 726 13.32 2.07 13.84
C ASN A 726 14.41 2.63 14.76
N ALA A 727 14.13 3.74 15.46
CA ALA A 727 15.01 4.32 16.47
C ALA A 727 14.80 3.76 17.89
N LEU A 728 13.83 2.87 18.11
CA LEU A 728 13.42 2.43 19.44
C LEU A 728 13.61 0.93 19.68
N VAL A 729 13.51 0.10 18.65
CA VAL A 729 13.48 -1.37 18.80
C VAL A 729 14.70 -1.88 19.59
N GLY A 730 14.42 -2.55 20.71
CA GLY A 730 15.45 -3.10 21.61
C GLY A 730 16.16 -2.08 22.49
N LEU A 731 15.85 -0.78 22.34
CA LEU A 731 16.38 0.32 23.18
C LEU A 731 15.33 0.91 24.10
N ALA A 732 14.12 1.12 23.60
CA ALA A 732 12.97 1.67 24.35
C ALA A 732 11.67 1.07 23.86
N GLN A 733 10.68 0.96 24.73
CA GLN A 733 9.36 0.39 24.45
C GLN A 733 8.28 1.47 24.65
N PRO A 734 7.53 1.87 23.60
CA PRO A 734 6.48 2.88 23.72
C PRO A 734 5.47 2.61 24.81
N GLY A 735 5.02 1.35 24.96
CA GLY A 735 4.09 0.93 26.01
C GLY A 735 4.67 1.03 27.43
N ALA A 736 6.01 0.95 27.59
CA ALA A 736 6.66 1.00 28.89
C ALA A 736 6.97 2.42 29.36
N PHE A 737 7.14 3.38 28.45
CA PHE A 737 7.41 4.79 28.84
C PHE A 737 6.18 5.69 28.89
N GLY A 738 4.97 5.15 28.69
CA GLY A 738 3.72 5.87 28.92
C GLY A 738 2.78 5.94 27.74
N GLY A 739 3.06 5.25 26.61
CA GLY A 739 2.13 5.13 25.49
C GLY A 739 0.97 4.18 25.82
N ASP A 740 -0.26 4.59 25.53
CA ASP A 740 -1.45 3.75 25.63
C ASP A 740 -1.76 3.04 24.32
N VAL A 741 -1.40 3.66 23.20
CA VAL A 741 -1.62 3.17 21.82
C VAL A 741 -0.44 3.54 20.95
N SER A 742 -0.09 2.64 20.03
CA SER A 742 0.74 2.93 18.85
C SER A 742 0.19 2.25 17.61
N HIS A 743 0.28 2.89 16.45
CA HIS A 743 0.29 2.14 15.21
C HIS A 743 1.73 1.81 14.81
N LEU A 744 1.90 0.73 14.06
CA LEU A 744 3.20 0.30 13.57
C LEU A 744 3.18 0.34 12.04
N ASN A 745 4.31 0.72 11.43
CA ASN A 745 4.46 0.69 9.98
C ASN A 745 5.41 -0.46 9.61
N LEU A 746 4.85 -1.64 9.31
CA LEU A 746 5.67 -2.81 8.98
C LEU A 746 6.48 -2.62 7.69
N HIS A 747 6.01 -1.74 6.80
CA HIS A 747 6.72 -1.33 5.58
C HIS A 747 7.83 -0.28 5.82
N LYS A 748 8.16 0.02 7.07
CA LYS A 748 9.30 0.83 7.50
C LYS A 748 10.26 -0.03 8.32
N THR A 749 9.95 -0.24 9.60
CA THR A 749 10.84 -0.92 10.57
C THR A 749 10.99 -2.42 10.32
N PHE A 750 9.98 -3.10 9.76
CA PHE A 750 9.89 -4.56 9.69
C PHE A 750 9.86 -5.13 8.27
N CYS A 751 10.55 -4.49 7.34
CA CYS A 751 10.91 -4.99 5.99
C CYS A 751 9.76 -5.37 5.06
N ILE A 752 8.49 -5.04 5.32
CA ILE A 752 7.51 -5.13 4.23
C ILE A 752 7.90 -4.13 3.15
N PRO A 753 7.94 -4.54 1.88
CA PRO A 753 8.40 -3.67 0.80
C PRO A 753 7.52 -2.43 0.66
N HIS A 754 8.13 -1.28 0.36
CA HIS A 754 7.40 -0.03 0.19
C HIS A 754 6.57 0.01 -1.11
N GLY A 755 7.00 -0.72 -2.17
CA GLY A 755 6.24 -1.00 -3.39
C GLY A 755 5.78 0.22 -4.18
N GLY A 756 6.49 1.35 -4.12
CA GLY A 756 6.07 2.58 -4.81
C GLY A 756 4.90 3.33 -4.13
N GLY A 757 4.56 2.95 -2.89
CA GLY A 757 3.45 3.52 -2.13
C GLY A 757 2.42 2.47 -1.66
N GLY A 758 2.87 1.31 -1.32
CA GLY A 758 2.17 0.11 -0.85
C GLY A 758 2.68 -1.14 -1.54
N PRO A 759 2.63 -2.30 -0.80
CA PRO A 759 1.55 -2.72 0.11
C PRO A 759 1.54 -1.98 1.44
N GLY A 760 0.36 -1.52 1.86
CA GLY A 760 0.14 -0.94 3.16
C GLY A 760 -0.17 -2.01 4.21
N VAL A 761 0.42 -1.85 5.41
CA VAL A 761 0.03 -2.59 6.62
C VAL A 761 0.43 -1.78 7.85
N GLY A 762 -0.47 -1.66 8.80
CA GLY A 762 -0.29 -0.77 9.95
C GLY A 762 -0.90 -1.32 11.23
N PRO A 763 -0.31 -2.38 11.85
CA PRO A 763 -0.81 -2.92 13.09
C PRO A 763 -1.03 -1.85 14.16
N VAL A 764 -2.04 -2.05 14.99
CA VAL A 764 -2.31 -1.21 16.14
C VAL A 764 -2.00 -1.99 17.43
N ALA A 765 -1.17 -1.40 18.28
CA ALA A 765 -0.74 -1.92 19.57
C ALA A 765 -1.34 -1.10 20.70
N VAL A 766 -1.84 -1.75 21.76
CA VAL A 766 -2.56 -1.07 22.85
C VAL A 766 -2.20 -1.61 24.22
N GLY A 767 -2.33 -0.73 25.24
CA GLY A 767 -2.31 -1.11 26.67
C GLY A 767 -3.52 -1.95 27.06
N GLU A 768 -3.47 -2.64 28.22
CA GLU A 768 -4.48 -3.62 28.68
C GLU A 768 -5.91 -3.05 28.71
N HIS A 769 -6.06 -1.79 29.12
CA HIS A 769 -7.38 -1.15 29.25
C HIS A 769 -8.04 -0.81 27.90
N LEU A 770 -7.27 -0.77 26.81
CA LEU A 770 -7.77 -0.52 25.45
C LEU A 770 -7.94 -1.80 24.62
N LYS A 771 -7.46 -2.94 25.09
CA LYS A 771 -7.58 -4.23 24.42
C LYS A 771 -9.00 -4.60 23.97
N PRO A 772 -10.09 -4.31 24.75
CA PRO A 772 -11.46 -4.61 24.30
C PRO A 772 -11.92 -3.82 23.06
N TYR A 773 -11.19 -2.77 22.67
CA TYR A 773 -11.54 -1.87 21.55
C TYR A 773 -10.69 -2.11 20.32
N LEU A 774 -9.81 -3.12 20.32
CA LEU A 774 -9.03 -3.49 19.13
C LEU A 774 -9.95 -3.99 18.00
N PRO A 775 -9.62 -3.71 16.75
CA PRO A 775 -10.32 -4.33 15.62
C PRO A 775 -10.16 -5.84 15.66
N ASN A 776 -11.24 -6.53 15.30
CA ASN A 776 -11.32 -7.98 15.27
C ASN A 776 -12.31 -8.43 14.17
N GLU A 777 -12.55 -9.73 14.05
CA GLU A 777 -13.45 -10.32 13.05
C GLU A 777 -14.91 -9.82 13.14
N GLN A 778 -15.33 -9.28 14.29
CA GLN A 778 -16.68 -8.72 14.50
C GLN A 778 -16.73 -7.20 14.27
N THR A 779 -15.61 -6.52 14.46
CA THR A 779 -15.47 -5.07 14.25
C THR A 779 -14.53 -4.83 13.10
N LEU A 780 -15.01 -5.09 11.87
CA LEU A 780 -14.21 -4.96 10.67
C LEU A 780 -13.91 -3.49 10.38
N MET A 781 -12.63 -3.19 10.18
CA MET A 781 -12.13 -1.89 9.70
C MET A 781 -11.63 -1.94 8.27
N THR A 782 -11.56 -3.12 7.69
CA THR A 782 -11.06 -3.45 6.34
C THR A 782 -11.96 -4.51 5.70
N SER A 783 -11.82 -4.73 4.40
CA SER A 783 -12.62 -5.74 3.66
C SER A 783 -12.38 -7.18 4.13
N ALA A 784 -11.25 -7.44 4.78
CA ALA A 784 -10.89 -8.76 5.28
C ALA A 784 -10.50 -8.72 6.76
N PRO A 785 -10.72 -9.80 7.53
CA PRO A 785 -10.45 -9.83 8.98
C PRO A 785 -9.02 -9.47 9.39
N HIS A 786 -8.05 -9.83 8.56
CA HIS A 786 -6.62 -9.63 8.82
C HIS A 786 -5.94 -8.63 7.87
N GLY A 787 -6.72 -7.78 7.20
CA GLY A 787 -6.23 -6.69 6.34
C GLY A 787 -5.27 -7.18 5.25
N SER A 788 -4.02 -6.72 5.28
CA SER A 788 -2.98 -7.08 4.31
C SER A 788 -2.21 -8.34 4.72
N ALA A 789 -2.91 -9.44 5.01
CA ALA A 789 -2.33 -10.67 5.56
C ALA A 789 -1.19 -11.25 4.69
N GLY A 790 -1.33 -11.23 3.35
CA GLY A 790 -0.40 -11.86 2.42
C GLY A 790 1.05 -11.37 2.49
N VAL A 791 1.30 -10.21 3.11
CA VAL A 791 2.67 -9.68 3.30
C VAL A 791 3.19 -9.82 4.73
N LEU A 792 2.40 -10.35 5.66
CA LEU A 792 2.83 -10.57 7.05
C LEU A 792 3.97 -11.59 7.19
N PRO A 793 4.06 -12.65 6.35
CA PRO A 793 5.19 -13.56 6.39
C PRO A 793 6.55 -12.88 6.25
N ILE A 794 6.62 -11.75 5.54
CA ILE A 794 7.85 -10.95 5.38
C ILE A 794 8.35 -10.42 6.72
N SER A 795 7.49 -9.72 7.48
CA SER A 795 7.85 -9.21 8.80
C SER A 795 8.09 -10.32 9.82
N TRP A 796 7.34 -11.42 9.73
CA TRP A 796 7.56 -12.58 10.57
C TRP A 796 8.96 -13.17 10.34
N ALA A 797 9.35 -13.33 9.06
CA ALA A 797 10.68 -13.83 8.68
C ALA A 797 11.80 -12.89 9.14
N TYR A 798 11.64 -11.57 8.92
CA TYR A 798 12.61 -10.58 9.37
C TYR A 798 12.84 -10.67 10.89
N VAL A 799 11.79 -10.62 11.70
CA VAL A 799 11.90 -10.73 13.16
C VAL A 799 12.49 -12.04 13.59
N ALA A 800 12.14 -13.14 12.91
CA ALA A 800 12.67 -14.48 13.21
C ALA A 800 14.16 -14.61 12.86
N MET A 801 14.63 -14.02 11.77
CA MET A 801 16.03 -14.05 11.35
C MET A 801 16.92 -13.09 12.16
N MET A 802 16.39 -11.94 12.58
CA MET A 802 17.14 -10.98 13.38
C MET A 802 17.22 -11.39 14.85
N GLY A 803 16.14 -11.91 15.43
CA GLY A 803 16.04 -12.15 16.88
C GLY A 803 16.20 -10.86 17.70
N GLY A 804 16.09 -10.94 19.01
CA GLY A 804 16.10 -9.75 19.86
C GLY A 804 17.42 -8.95 19.80
N ALA A 805 18.55 -9.64 19.77
CA ALA A 805 19.86 -8.99 19.69
C ALA A 805 20.11 -8.34 18.33
N GLY A 806 19.70 -8.99 17.23
CA GLY A 806 19.84 -8.45 15.89
C GLY A 806 18.98 -7.23 15.65
N LEU A 807 17.75 -7.23 16.14
CA LEU A 807 16.85 -6.07 16.06
C LEU A 807 17.40 -4.86 16.81
N ARG A 808 17.95 -5.07 18.03
CA ARG A 808 18.66 -4.02 18.78
C ARG A 808 19.87 -3.50 18.00
N ALA A 809 20.70 -4.40 17.47
CA ALA A 809 21.86 -4.01 16.67
C ALA A 809 21.46 -3.19 15.42
N ALA A 810 20.34 -3.52 14.77
CA ALA A 810 19.81 -2.73 13.67
C ALA A 810 19.50 -1.27 14.08
N THR A 811 18.82 -1.09 15.21
CA THR A 811 18.55 0.25 15.77
C THR A 811 19.84 1.01 16.11
N GLU A 812 20.81 0.36 16.76
CA GLU A 812 22.10 0.96 17.10
C GLU A 812 22.86 1.43 15.86
N HIS A 813 22.84 0.66 14.78
CA HIS A 813 23.47 1.03 13.50
C HIS A 813 22.69 2.13 12.73
N ALA A 814 21.37 2.17 12.85
CA ALA A 814 20.59 3.29 12.31
C ALA A 814 20.95 4.61 13.00
N LEU A 815 21.12 4.61 14.33
CA LEU A 815 21.61 5.77 15.07
C LEU A 815 23.04 6.15 14.65
N LEU A 816 23.93 5.15 14.51
CA LEU A 816 25.30 5.36 14.06
C LEU A 816 25.37 6.03 12.70
N GLY A 817 24.63 5.52 11.71
CA GLY A 817 24.60 6.03 10.35
C GLY A 817 24.11 7.48 10.26
N ALA A 818 23.01 7.82 10.95
CA ALA A 818 22.46 9.17 10.97
C ALA A 818 23.42 10.18 11.61
N ASN A 819 24.02 9.83 12.75
CA ASN A 819 25.00 10.67 13.43
C ASN A 819 26.28 10.81 12.61
N TYR A 820 26.73 9.75 11.92
CA TYR A 820 27.89 9.81 11.03
C TYR A 820 27.68 10.80 9.88
N ILE A 821 26.56 10.73 9.18
CA ILE A 821 26.20 11.68 8.11
C ILE A 821 26.12 13.10 8.67
N SER A 822 25.42 13.31 9.78
CA SER A 822 25.30 14.61 10.44
C SER A 822 26.67 15.21 10.75
N ARG A 823 27.59 14.41 11.32
CA ARG A 823 28.95 14.85 11.65
C ARG A 823 29.80 15.18 10.45
N ARG A 824 29.78 14.31 9.43
CA ARG A 824 30.57 14.45 8.20
C ARG A 824 30.14 15.64 7.34
N LEU A 825 28.87 16.03 7.41
CA LEU A 825 28.32 17.16 6.66
C LEU A 825 28.24 18.45 7.47
N ALA A 826 28.62 18.47 8.75
CA ALA A 826 28.43 19.61 9.65
C ALA A 826 29.05 20.93 9.16
N ASP A 827 30.22 20.87 8.53
CA ASP A 827 30.93 22.05 7.99
C ASP A 827 30.32 22.60 6.69
N TYR A 828 29.41 21.81 6.05
CA TYR A 828 28.80 22.14 4.76
C TYR A 828 27.30 22.45 4.92
N TYR A 829 26.59 21.64 5.70
CA TYR A 829 25.15 21.73 5.98
C TYR A 829 24.93 21.51 7.47
N PRO A 830 24.73 22.57 8.25
CA PRO A 830 24.49 22.39 9.68
C PRO A 830 23.26 21.51 9.95
N THR A 831 23.35 20.63 10.94
CA THR A 831 22.19 19.91 11.43
C THR A 831 21.33 20.88 12.25
N LEU A 832 20.05 21.03 11.87
CA LEU A 832 19.17 22.05 12.43
C LEU A 832 18.81 21.80 13.89
N TYR A 833 18.52 20.55 14.23
CA TYR A 833 18.17 20.13 15.58
C TYR A 833 19.05 18.98 16.04
N THR A 834 19.48 19.05 17.27
CA THR A 834 20.21 17.98 17.94
C THR A 834 19.68 17.81 19.36
N GLY A 835 19.65 16.59 19.85
CA GLY A 835 19.30 16.26 21.21
C GLY A 835 20.50 16.28 22.16
N ASN A 836 20.50 15.37 23.14
CA ASN A 836 21.56 15.22 24.11
C ASN A 836 22.94 15.04 23.45
N ALA A 837 23.95 15.63 24.02
CA ALA A 837 25.35 15.57 23.55
C ALA A 837 25.56 16.01 22.09
N GLY A 838 24.62 16.77 21.51
CA GLY A 838 24.68 17.20 20.11
C GLY A 838 24.41 16.07 19.09
N LEU A 839 23.76 15.00 19.52
CA LEU A 839 23.44 13.83 18.71
C LEU A 839 22.02 13.89 18.14
N VAL A 840 21.79 13.14 17.08
CA VAL A 840 20.46 12.92 16.49
C VAL A 840 20.00 11.48 16.76
N ALA A 841 18.73 11.19 16.48
CA ALA A 841 18.19 9.82 16.50
C ALA A 841 18.62 9.05 15.21
N HIS A 842 17.71 8.41 14.53
CA HIS A 842 17.98 7.64 13.30
C HIS A 842 17.92 8.50 12.01
N GLU A 843 17.61 9.77 12.13
CA GLU A 843 17.50 10.74 11.02
C GLU A 843 18.03 12.10 11.46
N CYS A 844 18.45 12.93 10.49
CA CYS A 844 18.92 14.30 10.74
C CYS A 844 18.34 15.29 9.74
N ILE A 845 18.18 16.55 10.17
CA ILE A 845 17.70 17.64 9.33
C ILE A 845 18.87 18.54 8.95
N LEU A 846 19.24 18.55 7.68
CA LEU A 846 20.28 19.42 7.12
C LEU A 846 19.66 20.79 6.76
N ASP A 847 20.22 21.86 7.28
CA ASP A 847 19.72 23.23 7.08
C ASP A 847 20.39 23.89 5.86
N LEU A 848 19.59 24.26 4.87
CA LEU A 848 20.04 24.92 3.64
C LEU A 848 19.59 26.38 3.56
N ARG A 849 18.91 26.91 4.57
CA ARG A 849 18.30 28.25 4.54
C ARG A 849 19.32 29.37 4.36
N GLU A 850 20.49 29.29 5.02
CA GLU A 850 21.55 30.27 4.90
C GLU A 850 22.18 30.21 3.49
N LEU A 851 22.44 28.99 2.98
CA LEU A 851 22.95 28.79 1.61
C LEU A 851 21.97 29.34 0.58
N THR A 852 20.66 29.09 0.75
CA THR A 852 19.63 29.63 -0.13
C THR A 852 19.62 31.16 -0.10
N ALA A 853 19.65 31.77 1.08
CA ALA A 853 19.66 33.23 1.23
C ALA A 853 20.87 33.89 0.59
N LYS A 854 22.06 33.24 0.66
CA LYS A 854 23.32 33.77 0.16
C LYS A 854 23.54 33.54 -1.33
N HIS A 855 23.15 32.37 -1.85
CA HIS A 855 23.48 31.90 -3.19
C HIS A 855 22.28 31.78 -4.14
N GLY A 856 21.05 31.91 -3.65
CA GLY A 856 19.82 31.77 -4.44
C GLY A 856 19.47 30.33 -4.82
N VAL A 857 20.27 29.33 -4.40
CA VAL A 857 20.04 27.91 -4.65
C VAL A 857 19.06 27.35 -3.61
N THR A 858 17.99 26.75 -4.06
CA THR A 858 16.96 26.18 -3.17
C THR A 858 17.27 24.74 -2.79
N ALA A 859 16.66 24.25 -1.71
CA ALA A 859 16.74 22.84 -1.34
C ALA A 859 16.17 21.92 -2.47
N GLU A 860 15.19 22.39 -3.23
CA GLU A 860 14.68 21.68 -4.40
C GLU A 860 15.75 21.52 -5.49
N ASP A 861 16.55 22.57 -5.76
CA ASP A 861 17.66 22.49 -6.73
C ASP A 861 18.68 21.43 -6.32
N VAL A 862 18.98 21.33 -5.02
CA VAL A 862 19.86 20.29 -4.47
C VAL A 862 19.24 18.90 -4.68
N CYS A 863 17.95 18.72 -4.43
CA CYS A 863 17.25 17.46 -4.70
C CYS A 863 17.33 17.07 -6.18
N LYS A 864 17.07 18.00 -7.10
CA LYS A 864 17.19 17.75 -8.54
C LYS A 864 18.62 17.42 -8.96
N ARG A 865 19.62 18.10 -8.37
CA ARG A 865 21.03 17.81 -8.65
C ARG A 865 21.48 16.44 -8.14
N LEU A 866 20.98 15.98 -6.98
CA LEU A 866 21.25 14.64 -6.45
C LEU A 866 20.85 13.53 -7.44
N ILE A 867 19.83 13.75 -8.27
CA ILE A 867 19.44 12.81 -9.33
C ILE A 867 20.62 12.61 -10.32
N ASP A 868 21.35 13.66 -10.66
CA ASP A 868 22.54 13.56 -11.51
C ASP A 868 23.68 12.77 -10.85
N TYR A 869 23.70 12.74 -9.51
CA TYR A 869 24.62 11.89 -8.73
C TYR A 869 24.09 10.46 -8.54
N GLY A 870 22.91 10.15 -9.09
CA GLY A 870 22.32 8.81 -9.06
C GLY A 870 21.63 8.49 -7.73
N PHE A 871 21.15 9.50 -7.00
CA PHE A 871 20.41 9.32 -5.75
C PHE A 871 18.94 9.71 -5.89
N HIS A 872 18.09 8.96 -5.22
CA HIS A 872 16.82 9.49 -4.77
C HIS A 872 17.13 10.54 -3.68
N ALA A 873 16.65 11.75 -3.84
CA ALA A 873 16.95 12.79 -2.85
C ALA A 873 16.22 12.56 -1.52
N PRO A 874 16.77 13.09 -0.41
CA PRO A 874 16.11 13.11 0.91
C PRO A 874 14.76 13.82 0.90
N THR A 875 14.02 13.69 2.00
CA THR A 875 12.72 14.37 2.17
C THR A 875 12.91 15.88 2.19
N LEU A 876 12.22 16.56 1.26
CA LEU A 876 12.33 18.00 1.04
C LEU A 876 11.35 18.77 1.94
N ALA A 877 11.86 19.83 2.59
CA ALA A 877 11.06 20.86 3.28
C ALA A 877 10.08 20.33 4.34
N PHE A 878 10.41 19.22 4.98
CA PHE A 878 9.63 18.66 6.08
C PHE A 878 10.57 18.28 7.25
N PRO A 879 10.19 18.56 8.49
CA PRO A 879 9.05 19.37 8.92
C PRO A 879 9.29 20.90 8.76
N VAL A 880 10.49 21.28 8.35
CA VAL A 880 10.91 22.69 8.24
C VAL A 880 11.19 23.05 6.78
N ALA A 881 10.62 24.17 6.32
CA ALA A 881 10.87 24.66 4.96
C ALA A 881 12.35 25.05 4.76
N GLY A 882 12.92 24.72 3.58
CA GLY A 882 14.30 25.01 3.23
C GLY A 882 15.32 24.05 3.84
N THR A 883 14.90 22.87 4.26
CA THR A 883 15.76 21.81 4.81
C THR A 883 15.64 20.51 4.06
N LEU A 884 16.56 19.59 4.29
CA LEU A 884 16.53 18.21 3.84
C LEU A 884 16.57 17.26 5.05
N MET A 885 15.62 16.34 5.15
CA MET A 885 15.62 15.31 6.18
C MET A 885 16.20 14.02 5.62
N VAL A 886 17.26 13.54 6.25
CA VAL A 886 18.05 12.38 5.83
C VAL A 886 17.91 11.26 6.85
N GLU A 887 17.45 10.11 6.43
CA GLU A 887 17.44 8.86 7.20
C GLU A 887 18.21 7.80 6.42
N PRO A 888 19.47 7.49 6.77
CA PRO A 888 20.13 6.28 6.31
C PRO A 888 19.62 5.12 7.14
N THR A 889 19.40 3.97 6.52
CA THR A 889 19.01 2.79 7.28
C THR A 889 20.23 1.99 7.72
N GLU A 890 20.05 1.07 8.67
CA GLU A 890 21.09 0.15 9.10
C GLU A 890 21.55 -0.80 7.99
N SER A 891 20.77 -0.97 6.94
CA SER A 891 21.09 -1.87 5.82
C SER A 891 22.08 -1.29 4.82
N GLU A 892 22.33 0.02 4.85
CA GLU A 892 23.27 0.69 3.96
C GLU A 892 24.72 0.54 4.45
N ASP A 893 25.63 0.18 3.56
CA ASP A 893 27.04 0.04 3.90
C ASP A 893 27.76 1.39 3.92
N LEU A 894 28.95 1.41 4.55
CA LEU A 894 29.76 2.64 4.65
C LEU A 894 30.12 3.22 3.27
N GLY A 895 30.34 2.38 2.27
CA GLY A 895 30.66 2.85 0.91
C GLY A 895 29.54 3.65 0.29
N GLU A 896 28.31 3.24 0.48
CA GLU A 896 27.12 3.97 0.00
C GLU A 896 26.87 5.27 0.80
N LEU A 897 27.06 5.23 2.14
CA LEU A 897 27.01 6.43 2.97
C LEU A 897 28.05 7.46 2.54
N GLU A 898 29.30 7.02 2.28
CA GLU A 898 30.38 7.90 1.79
C GLU A 898 30.08 8.46 0.39
N ARG A 899 29.50 7.66 -0.51
CA ARG A 899 29.07 8.10 -1.83
C ARG A 899 28.03 9.23 -1.73
N PHE A 900 27.07 9.12 -0.79
CA PHE A 900 26.09 10.17 -0.52
C PHE A 900 26.76 11.43 0.06
N ILE A 901 27.67 11.27 1.01
CA ILE A 901 28.42 12.38 1.62
C ILE A 901 29.28 13.09 0.56
N GLU A 902 30.01 12.34 -0.30
CA GLU A 902 30.77 12.89 -1.43
C GLU A 902 29.88 13.73 -2.36
N ALA A 903 28.70 13.22 -2.72
CA ALA A 903 27.73 13.92 -3.56
C ALA A 903 27.28 15.24 -2.91
N MET A 904 26.92 15.21 -1.62
CA MET A 904 26.49 16.41 -0.89
C MET A 904 27.61 17.45 -0.79
N ILE A 905 28.86 17.04 -0.50
CA ILE A 905 30.02 17.94 -0.44
C ILE A 905 30.31 18.56 -1.82
N ALA A 906 30.25 17.77 -2.89
CA ALA A 906 30.45 18.27 -4.25
C ALA A 906 29.35 19.29 -4.64
N ILE A 907 28.09 19.00 -4.31
CA ILE A 907 26.97 19.93 -4.51
C ILE A 907 27.16 21.23 -3.70
N HIS A 908 27.66 21.16 -2.47
CA HIS A 908 27.99 22.35 -1.69
C HIS A 908 29.03 23.21 -2.42
N GLY A 909 30.05 22.59 -3.03
CA GLY A 909 31.02 23.29 -3.88
C GLY A 909 30.39 24.00 -5.08
N GLU A 910 29.41 23.33 -5.74
CA GLU A 910 28.62 23.94 -6.82
C GLU A 910 27.75 25.11 -6.30
N ILE A 911 27.15 25.01 -5.11
CA ILE A 911 26.35 26.07 -4.48
C ILE A 911 27.23 27.30 -4.21
N THR A 912 28.39 27.11 -3.57
CA THR A 912 29.26 28.20 -3.19
C THR A 912 29.93 28.91 -4.38
N ALA A 913 30.04 28.25 -5.52
CA ALA A 913 30.47 28.84 -6.78
C ALA A 913 29.34 29.61 -7.52
N THR A 914 28.11 29.54 -7.05
CA THR A 914 26.94 30.17 -7.66
C THR A 914 26.58 31.46 -6.89
N THR A 915 26.08 32.48 -7.59
CA THR A 915 25.53 33.71 -6.98
C THR A 915 24.06 33.88 -7.37
N PRO A 916 23.30 34.76 -6.68
CA PRO A 916 21.91 35.02 -7.07
C PRO A 916 21.74 35.46 -8.53
N GLU A 917 22.74 36.10 -9.12
CA GLU A 917 22.73 36.57 -10.52
C GLU A 917 23.02 35.42 -11.51
N THR A 918 23.74 34.38 -11.08
CA THR A 918 24.17 33.27 -11.97
C THR A 918 23.35 31.99 -11.76
N VAL A 919 22.47 31.96 -10.76
CA VAL A 919 21.75 30.74 -10.38
C VAL A 919 20.90 30.14 -11.50
N GLU A 920 20.26 30.99 -12.30
CA GLU A 920 19.41 30.53 -13.42
C GLU A 920 20.22 29.79 -14.52
N ALA A 921 21.47 30.13 -14.71
CA ALA A 921 22.39 29.47 -15.66
C ALA A 921 23.23 28.35 -15.03
N SER A 922 23.06 28.09 -13.71
CA SER A 922 23.86 27.12 -12.98
C SER A 922 23.49 25.67 -13.31
N VAL A 923 24.43 24.74 -13.09
CA VAL A 923 24.19 23.30 -13.19
C VAL A 923 23.13 22.81 -12.20
N LEU A 924 22.96 23.47 -11.07
CA LEU A 924 21.98 23.17 -10.02
C LEU A 924 20.54 23.47 -10.47
N ARG A 925 20.30 24.66 -11.03
CA ARG A 925 18.97 25.07 -11.50
C ARG A 925 18.51 24.28 -12.72
N ASN A 926 19.46 23.86 -13.56
CA ASN A 926 19.18 23.12 -14.78
C ASN A 926 19.25 21.59 -14.61
N ALA A 927 19.43 21.09 -13.40
CA ALA A 927 19.33 19.67 -13.08
C ALA A 927 17.85 19.23 -13.00
N PRO A 928 17.56 17.93 -13.27
CA PRO A 928 18.48 16.87 -13.67
C PRO A 928 18.75 16.83 -15.18
N HIS A 929 19.87 16.21 -15.59
CA HIS A 929 20.31 16.17 -16.98
C HIS A 929 20.04 14.81 -17.63
N THR A 930 19.18 14.79 -18.65
CA THR A 930 18.88 13.58 -19.43
C THR A 930 20.01 13.18 -20.35
N ALA A 931 20.11 11.89 -20.69
CA ALA A 931 21.06 11.41 -21.70
C ALA A 931 20.89 12.14 -23.04
N LEU A 932 19.64 12.41 -23.42
CA LEU A 932 19.34 13.11 -24.69
C LEU A 932 19.87 14.54 -24.71
N ALA A 933 19.69 15.31 -23.63
CA ALA A 933 20.24 16.67 -23.52
C ALA A 933 21.76 16.67 -23.57
N LEU A 934 22.41 15.69 -22.92
CA LEU A 934 23.88 15.56 -22.90
C LEU A 934 24.49 15.13 -24.24
N THR A 935 23.75 14.42 -25.07
CA THR A 935 24.22 13.90 -26.38
C THR A 935 23.75 14.74 -27.57
N ALA A 936 22.96 15.80 -27.33
CA ALA A 936 22.56 16.72 -28.37
C ALA A 936 23.78 17.39 -29.05
N ASP A 937 23.68 17.71 -30.33
CA ASP A 937 24.77 18.34 -31.09
C ASP A 937 25.13 19.72 -30.50
N GLU A 938 24.14 20.51 -30.12
CA GLU A 938 24.31 21.80 -29.48
C GLU A 938 24.27 21.70 -27.94
N TRP A 939 25.07 22.53 -27.27
CA TRP A 939 25.10 22.65 -25.82
C TRP A 939 25.07 24.12 -25.43
N GLY A 940 23.92 24.69 -25.29
CA GLY A 940 23.70 26.11 -24.98
C GLY A 940 23.80 26.47 -23.48
N ARG A 941 24.65 25.78 -22.71
CA ARG A 941 24.79 26.00 -21.26
C ARG A 941 26.19 26.50 -20.93
N ASP A 942 26.33 27.31 -19.87
CA ASP A 942 27.57 27.94 -19.43
C ASP A 942 28.55 26.97 -18.75
N TYR A 943 28.16 25.71 -18.53
CA TYR A 943 28.99 24.66 -17.93
C TYR A 943 29.17 23.48 -18.91
N SER A 944 30.16 22.64 -18.65
CA SER A 944 30.50 21.54 -19.56
C SER A 944 29.52 20.35 -19.39
N ARG A 945 29.36 19.55 -20.47
CA ARG A 945 28.65 18.26 -20.41
C ARG A 945 29.25 17.32 -19.36
N SER A 946 30.57 17.33 -19.19
CA SER A 946 31.27 16.53 -18.20
C SER A 946 30.90 16.94 -16.77
N GLN A 947 30.77 18.22 -16.49
CA GLN A 947 30.30 18.72 -15.20
C GLN A 947 28.86 18.34 -14.94
N ALA A 948 28.00 18.39 -15.94
CA ALA A 948 26.63 17.97 -15.83
C ALA A 948 26.49 16.46 -15.53
N ALA A 949 27.20 15.63 -16.32
CA ALA A 949 27.03 14.16 -16.28
C ALA A 949 27.90 13.46 -15.22
N TYR A 950 29.14 13.89 -15.05
CA TYR A 950 30.15 13.20 -14.23
C TYR A 950 30.85 14.17 -13.26
N PRO A 951 30.10 14.80 -12.34
CA PRO A 951 30.67 15.76 -11.38
C PRO A 951 31.67 15.11 -10.42
N VAL A 952 31.60 13.81 -10.17
CA VAL A 952 32.53 13.00 -9.37
C VAL A 952 33.00 11.77 -10.13
N GLU A 953 34.18 11.25 -9.80
CA GLU A 953 34.79 10.13 -10.53
C GLU A 953 34.03 8.83 -10.37
N SER A 954 33.43 8.59 -9.20
CA SER A 954 32.63 7.41 -8.87
C SER A 954 31.46 7.16 -9.86
N LEU A 955 30.93 8.21 -10.49
CA LEU A 955 29.85 8.11 -11.47
C LEU A 955 30.25 7.54 -12.83
N ARG A 956 31.56 7.51 -13.18
CA ARG A 956 31.96 7.04 -14.51
C ARG A 956 31.63 5.58 -14.79
N MET A 957 31.58 4.76 -13.74
CA MET A 957 31.30 3.32 -13.85
C MET A 957 29.83 2.97 -13.65
N ASN A 958 29.05 3.82 -12.98
CA ASN A 958 27.66 3.49 -12.59
C ASN A 958 26.74 4.73 -12.70
N LYS A 959 26.69 5.33 -13.91
CA LYS A 959 25.85 6.50 -14.14
C LYS A 959 24.40 6.14 -14.42
N TYR A 960 23.50 6.73 -13.65
CA TYR A 960 22.07 6.78 -13.97
C TYR A 960 21.75 8.08 -14.75
N PHE A 961 20.97 7.97 -15.81
CA PHE A 961 20.42 9.11 -16.55
C PHE A 961 18.89 9.14 -16.38
N PRO A 962 18.33 10.23 -15.84
CA PRO A 962 16.87 10.35 -15.74
C PRO A 962 16.25 10.40 -17.14
N PRO A 963 15.03 9.84 -17.31
CA PRO A 963 14.34 9.82 -18.61
C PRO A 963 13.81 11.18 -19.03
N VAL A 964 13.56 12.08 -18.06
CA VAL A 964 13.02 13.44 -18.26
C VAL A 964 13.85 14.48 -17.48
N GLY A 965 13.83 15.71 -17.94
CA GLY A 965 14.39 16.86 -17.24
C GLY A 965 13.46 17.34 -16.10
N ARG A 966 13.66 18.56 -15.62
CA ARG A 966 12.87 19.18 -14.55
C ARG A 966 11.43 19.35 -15.01
N ILE A 967 10.47 18.83 -14.24
CA ILE A 967 9.06 18.83 -14.63
C ILE A 967 8.35 20.10 -14.17
N ASP A 968 7.54 20.72 -15.05
CA ASP A 968 6.63 21.84 -14.71
C ASP A 968 5.37 21.33 -14.01
N GLY A 969 5.45 21.30 -12.67
CA GLY A 969 4.32 20.88 -11.85
C GLY A 969 3.12 21.83 -11.92
N ALA A 970 3.34 23.13 -12.06
CA ALA A 970 2.27 24.13 -12.10
C ALA A 970 1.46 24.06 -13.39
N TYR A 971 2.11 23.78 -14.50
CA TYR A 971 1.43 23.54 -15.77
C TYR A 971 0.51 22.32 -15.68
N GLY A 972 1.00 21.17 -15.18
CA GLY A 972 0.23 19.95 -15.05
C GLY A 972 -1.01 20.09 -14.15
N ASP A 973 -0.95 20.87 -13.07
CA ASP A 973 -2.12 21.13 -12.19
C ASP A 973 -3.15 22.06 -12.82
N ARG A 974 -2.72 22.96 -13.71
CA ARG A 974 -3.63 23.85 -14.46
C ARG A 974 -4.29 23.16 -15.67
N ASN A 975 -3.57 22.20 -16.27
CA ASN A 975 -3.99 21.44 -17.45
C ASN A 975 -4.11 19.95 -17.10
N LEU A 976 -5.00 19.62 -16.18
CA LEU A 976 -5.10 18.30 -15.58
C LEU A 976 -5.54 17.23 -16.59
N VAL A 977 -4.63 16.29 -16.91
CA VAL A 977 -4.87 15.08 -17.68
C VAL A 977 -4.43 13.90 -16.80
N CYS A 978 -5.37 13.00 -16.49
CA CYS A 978 -5.16 11.86 -15.59
C CYS A 978 -5.40 10.51 -16.29
N SER A 979 -5.25 10.46 -17.60
CA SER A 979 -5.29 9.26 -18.45
C SER A 979 -4.06 9.18 -19.32
N CYS A 980 -3.81 8.01 -19.92
CA CYS A 980 -2.72 7.83 -20.87
C CYS A 980 -2.86 8.83 -22.02
N PRO A 981 -1.83 9.65 -22.31
CA PRO A 981 -1.85 10.56 -23.43
C PRO A 981 -1.79 9.78 -24.75
N PRO A 982 -2.41 10.28 -25.81
CA PRO A 982 -2.34 9.63 -27.12
C PRO A 982 -0.88 9.55 -27.61
N PRO A 983 -0.51 8.53 -28.39
CA PRO A 983 0.87 8.34 -28.86
C PRO A 983 1.47 9.59 -29.54
N GLU A 984 0.66 10.35 -30.24
CA GLU A 984 1.05 11.55 -30.95
C GLU A 984 1.56 12.66 -30.01
N ALA A 985 1.21 12.62 -28.72
CA ALA A 985 1.73 13.53 -27.71
C ALA A 985 3.23 13.37 -27.46
N PHE A 986 3.80 12.23 -27.85
CA PHE A 986 5.24 11.91 -27.74
C PHE A 986 6.00 12.07 -29.07
N GLU A 987 5.32 12.38 -30.18
CA GLU A 987 5.97 12.70 -31.45
C GLU A 987 6.62 14.08 -31.33
N GLU A 988 7.87 14.20 -31.77
CA GLU A 988 8.51 15.50 -31.86
C GLU A 988 7.65 16.37 -32.78
N SER A 989 7.15 17.49 -32.27
CA SER A 989 6.49 18.50 -33.10
C SER A 989 7.54 19.04 -34.09
N GLY A 990 7.66 18.36 -35.22
CA GLY A 990 8.38 18.88 -36.35
C GLY A 990 7.66 20.16 -36.77
N ASP A 991 8.38 21.29 -36.72
CA ASP A 991 7.98 22.62 -37.19
C ASP A 991 6.75 23.30 -36.51
N SER A 992 7.02 24.04 -35.43
CA SER A 992 6.26 25.22 -35.13
C SER A 992 7.18 26.40 -34.68
N ALA A 993 8.30 26.59 -35.37
CA ALA A 993 9.11 27.79 -35.26
C ALA A 993 9.00 28.65 -36.52
N ALA A 994 7.81 28.83 -37.04
CA ALA A 994 7.48 29.82 -38.09
C ALA A 994 6.01 30.18 -37.96
N ASP A 995 5.65 31.02 -36.94
CA ASP A 995 4.57 32.00 -36.93
C ASP A 995 4.18 32.33 -35.47
N ALA A 996 4.96 33.20 -34.82
CA ALA A 996 4.46 34.08 -33.77
C ALA A 996 5.41 35.30 -33.64
#